data_be99af24afa471477a2049bbbd09418e
#
_entry.id   be99af24afa471477a2049bbbd09418e
#
_cell.length_a   1.000
_cell.length_b   1.000
_cell.length_c   1.000
_cell.angle_alpha   90.00
_cell.angle_beta   90.00
_cell.angle_gamma   90.00
#
_symmetry.space_group_name_H-M   'P 1'
#
loop_
_entity.id
_entity.type
_entity.pdbx_description
1 polymer ?
#
loop_
_entity_poly.entity_id
_entity_poly.type
_entity_poly.pdbx_seq_one_letter_code
_entity_poly.pdbx_strand_id
1 'polypeptide(L)'
;MANSSANASKKMGTAKKSSKKKNKKPNKKAGRIALLVILCVLVVGMLTTAIIGGYVFFNIVSFAHGEIAINLDDYKANQNQTSFVYAYNSNNELVEMAQLHGEENRIWVDFDKMPENLRNAFVCLEDKRFEKHHGVDWLRTFGAATGLSTGGGSTITQQLVKNVTNDKEITVVRKFKEIERALNLEQHYSKDTILEAYLNTLYLGNGCYGVQTASETYFGKDVSELNLAECATLAVITKAPTKYNPLLNPEANKTRQELCLKYMLEEKAISKEEYEEAVNYKLVFTNSEGYVPKPGKTKNTTEDKNTEKEYQDFYVDYVIKTVCKDLMSKYGYTYRQAMEKINYGGLKIYSAANPDVQKVLNTVYSNRIAFDKEADTAEHPAAQSAATVMDYEGRIVGIVGQAGEKNGNLCLNRASESPRQPGSSIKPLSTYSLALEKNYINWSSMILDYSIYQNGKLWPQNADGTNGSKKEITVQYAIQKSFNTVPVRIITEMLGVNEAYNFMKKTFHLTTLDDSADANIAPLATGALTNGVTTVEMAAAYAVFGNNGYYYEPYCYYKVTNATGTEVLLETKSEPERVLSEDTAEVMRELLKTVPARDFRKSKNLGKFELMSKTGTTSDTKDSWIAGGTPYYVCAVWLGYDKPKVIPFRYSASGRVYIELLDRIHANLPVKEFPKTGKVEEKDYCKKTGLLASPSCKETAKGYYKKSAMPAECTACGGGSVSEVVSGVGEAVSNIIDSILPTSPRSDD
;
A
#
# COMPACT_ATOMS: atom_id res chain seq x y z
N MET A 1 -1.12 10.06 48.62
CA MET A 1 -2.04 10.48 49.67
C MET A 1 -3.08 9.40 49.74
N ALA A 2 -2.97 8.42 50.65
CA ALA A 2 -3.51 8.47 52.03
C ALA A 2 -5.05 8.60 51.98
N ASN A 3 -5.87 7.80 52.55
CA ASN A 3 -5.94 6.96 53.72
C ASN A 3 -7.26 6.20 53.65
N SER A 4 -7.33 4.95 54.05
CA SER A 4 -7.68 4.43 55.44
C SER A 4 -9.17 4.57 55.75
N SER A 5 -9.90 3.62 56.22
CA SER A 5 -9.94 2.83 57.43
C SER A 5 -11.37 2.30 57.57
N ALA A 6 -11.61 1.14 57.91
CA ALA A 6 -11.61 0.46 59.21
C ALA A 6 -13.01 0.22 59.78
N ASN A 7 -13.23 -1.04 60.15
CA ASN A 7 -13.94 -1.60 61.28
C ASN A 7 -15.37 -1.17 61.68
N ALA A 8 -16.25 -2.14 61.86
CA ALA A 8 -16.79 -2.43 63.18
C ALA A 8 -17.57 -3.76 63.19
N SER A 9 -17.21 -4.55 64.16
CA SER A 9 -17.84 -5.75 64.66
C SER A 9 -19.16 -5.45 65.36
N LYS A 10 -20.15 -6.40 65.38
CA LYS A 10 -20.99 -6.67 66.52
C LYS A 10 -21.44 -8.12 66.58
N LYS A 11 -21.07 -8.75 67.67
CA LYS A 11 -21.60 -10.00 68.22
C LYS A 11 -23.03 -9.82 68.75
N MET A 12 -23.83 -10.89 68.66
CA MET A 12 -24.82 -11.42 69.60
C MET A 12 -25.55 -12.54 68.86
N GLY A 13 -25.80 -13.73 69.33
CA GLY A 13 -25.87 -14.34 70.62
C GLY A 13 -26.95 -15.41 70.52
N THR A 14 -26.56 -16.67 70.64
CA THR A 14 -27.28 -17.83 71.15
C THR A 14 -28.75 -18.11 70.79
N ALA A 15 -28.95 -19.32 70.17
CA ALA A 15 -29.93 -20.30 70.75
C ALA A 15 -29.71 -21.70 70.16
N LYS A 16 -29.30 -22.65 70.95
CA LYS A 16 -29.27 -24.08 70.67
C LYS A 16 -30.66 -24.63 70.51
N LYS A 17 -31.00 -25.29 69.41
CA LYS A 17 -32.02 -26.31 69.35
C LYS A 17 -31.39 -27.59 68.74
N SER A 18 -31.27 -28.59 69.59
CA SER A 18 -30.88 -29.96 69.29
C SER A 18 -31.97 -30.61 68.45
N SER A 19 -31.68 -31.03 67.24
CA SER A 19 -32.48 -32.02 66.49
C SER A 19 -31.67 -33.26 66.26
N LYS A 20 -32.16 -34.36 66.81
CA LYS A 20 -31.64 -35.72 66.64
C LYS A 20 -31.53 -36.08 65.18
N LYS A 21 -30.31 -36.21 64.62
CA LYS A 21 -30.08 -36.86 63.32
C LYS A 21 -30.27 -38.36 63.44
N LYS A 22 -31.32 -38.87 62.82
CA LYS A 22 -31.48 -40.31 62.59
C LYS A 22 -30.41 -40.71 61.55
N ASN A 23 -29.49 -41.55 61.97
CA ASN A 23 -28.53 -42.20 61.09
C ASN A 23 -29.27 -43.12 60.08
N LYS A 24 -29.46 -42.67 58.85
CA LYS A 24 -29.81 -43.55 57.73
C LYS A 24 -28.53 -44.24 57.28
N LYS A 25 -28.52 -45.58 57.42
CA LYS A 25 -27.47 -46.43 56.84
C LYS A 25 -27.37 -46.14 55.35
N PRO A 26 -26.15 -45.98 54.75
CA PRO A 26 -25.98 -45.70 53.34
C PRO A 26 -26.52 -46.87 52.51
N ASN A 27 -27.37 -46.58 51.59
CA ASN A 27 -27.97 -47.56 50.68
C ASN A 27 -26.85 -48.06 49.71
N LYS A 28 -26.24 -49.22 50.03
CA LYS A 28 -25.17 -49.87 49.26
C LYS A 28 -25.48 -50.09 47.79
N LYS A 29 -26.77 -50.13 47.38
CA LYS A 29 -27.21 -50.24 46.02
C LYS A 29 -27.05 -48.92 45.23
N ALA A 30 -27.37 -47.77 45.84
CA ALA A 30 -27.21 -46.46 45.20
C ALA A 30 -25.74 -46.08 44.96
N GLY A 31 -24.82 -46.43 45.87
CA GLY A 31 -23.38 -46.23 45.67
C GLY A 31 -22.81 -47.12 44.54
N ARG A 32 -23.30 -48.35 44.37
CA ARG A 32 -22.88 -49.20 43.25
C ARG A 32 -23.38 -48.71 41.90
N ILE A 33 -24.60 -48.17 41.83
CA ILE A 33 -25.14 -47.58 40.59
C ILE A 33 -24.36 -46.31 40.22
N ALA A 34 -24.08 -45.42 41.20
CA ALA A 34 -23.27 -44.22 40.97
C ALA A 34 -21.85 -44.56 40.48
N LEU A 35 -21.20 -45.57 41.05
CA LEU A 35 -19.89 -46.04 40.60
C LEU A 35 -19.93 -46.62 39.20
N LEU A 36 -20.96 -47.38 38.82
CA LEU A 36 -21.17 -47.93 37.49
C LEU A 36 -21.40 -46.80 36.46
N VAL A 37 -22.17 -45.77 36.78
CA VAL A 37 -22.39 -44.62 35.89
C VAL A 37 -21.10 -43.88 35.67
N ILE A 38 -20.30 -43.59 36.71
CA ILE A 38 -18.99 -42.95 36.62
C ILE A 38 -18.06 -43.80 35.73
N LEU A 39 -18.03 -45.12 35.93
CA LEU A 39 -17.21 -46.03 35.13
C LEU A 39 -17.65 -46.04 33.65
N CYS A 40 -18.94 -46.03 33.38
CA CYS A 40 -19.48 -45.94 32.02
C CYS A 40 -19.10 -44.62 31.34
N VAL A 41 -19.21 -43.48 32.05
CA VAL A 41 -18.82 -42.16 31.57
C VAL A 41 -17.30 -42.12 31.24
N LEU A 42 -16.46 -42.70 32.11
CA LEU A 42 -15.03 -42.81 31.89
C LEU A 42 -14.69 -43.70 30.68
N VAL A 43 -15.39 -44.84 30.53
CA VAL A 43 -15.20 -45.74 29.37
C VAL A 43 -15.66 -45.08 28.08
N VAL A 44 -16.81 -44.39 28.07
CA VAL A 44 -17.28 -43.63 26.89
C VAL A 44 -16.30 -42.49 26.59
N GLY A 45 -15.82 -41.79 27.61
CA GLY A 45 -14.79 -40.72 27.44
C GLY A 45 -13.47 -41.28 26.85
N MET A 46 -13.02 -42.45 27.32
CA MET A 46 -11.83 -43.09 26.73
C MET A 46 -12.05 -43.58 25.31
N LEU A 47 -13.22 -44.14 24.99
CA LEU A 47 -13.58 -44.61 23.64
C LEU A 47 -13.68 -43.42 22.67
N THR A 48 -14.34 -42.32 23.06
CA THR A 48 -14.44 -41.12 22.22
C THR A 48 -13.06 -40.49 21.98
N THR A 49 -12.22 -40.43 23.02
CA THR A 49 -10.84 -39.96 22.88
C THR A 49 -10.01 -40.86 21.96
N ALA A 50 -10.17 -42.17 22.04
CA ALA A 50 -9.46 -43.12 21.17
C ALA A 50 -9.93 -43.02 19.71
N ILE A 51 -11.24 -42.83 19.45
CA ILE A 51 -11.78 -42.67 18.09
C ILE A 51 -11.29 -41.34 17.49
N ILE A 52 -11.37 -40.23 18.24
CA ILE A 52 -10.86 -38.92 17.78
C ILE A 52 -9.36 -38.99 17.55
N GLY A 53 -8.61 -39.57 18.49
CA GLY A 53 -7.16 -39.77 18.36
C GLY A 53 -6.79 -40.63 17.16
N GLY A 54 -7.52 -41.71 16.94
CA GLY A 54 -7.36 -42.59 15.76
C GLY A 54 -7.62 -41.87 14.44
N TYR A 55 -8.70 -41.08 14.38
CA TYR A 55 -9.01 -40.25 13.20
C TYR A 55 -7.93 -39.23 12.90
N VAL A 56 -7.49 -38.51 13.91
CA VAL A 56 -6.40 -37.52 13.79
C VAL A 56 -5.11 -38.19 13.36
N PHE A 57 -4.76 -39.34 13.99
CA PHE A 57 -3.56 -40.09 13.65
C PHE A 57 -3.60 -40.58 12.20
N PHE A 58 -4.76 -41.14 11.74
CA PHE A 58 -4.93 -41.58 10.36
C PHE A 58 -4.73 -40.44 9.35
N ASN A 59 -5.30 -39.28 9.62
CA ASN A 59 -5.11 -38.11 8.74
C ASN A 59 -3.65 -37.63 8.70
N ILE A 60 -2.96 -37.62 9.84
CA ILE A 60 -1.53 -37.24 9.92
C ILE A 60 -0.69 -38.24 9.11
N VAL A 61 -0.93 -39.55 9.26
CA VAL A 61 -0.17 -40.58 8.53
C VAL A 61 -0.46 -40.53 7.03
N SER A 62 -1.71 -40.34 6.66
CA SER A 62 -2.12 -40.20 5.24
C SER A 62 -1.45 -38.99 4.59
N PHE A 63 -1.42 -37.85 5.27
CA PHE A 63 -0.75 -36.64 4.78
C PHE A 63 0.77 -36.81 4.69
N ALA A 64 1.38 -37.48 5.67
CA ALA A 64 2.83 -37.72 5.67
C ALA A 64 3.30 -38.53 4.46
N HIS A 65 2.46 -39.45 3.97
CA HIS A 65 2.74 -40.29 2.79
C HIS A 65 2.15 -39.72 1.49
N GLY A 66 1.59 -38.51 1.51
CA GLY A 66 1.06 -37.82 0.35
C GLY A 66 2.15 -37.20 -0.53
N GLU A 67 1.74 -36.38 -1.49
CA GLU A 67 2.66 -35.58 -2.32
C GLU A 67 3.54 -34.66 -1.48
N ILE A 68 4.69 -34.23 -2.03
CA ILE A 68 5.65 -33.35 -1.36
C ILE A 68 4.94 -32.04 -0.97
N ALA A 69 4.78 -31.81 0.33
CA ALA A 69 4.12 -30.61 0.85
C ALA A 69 5.02 -29.37 0.85
N ILE A 70 6.34 -29.56 0.94
CA ILE A 70 7.37 -28.53 0.87
C ILE A 70 8.50 -29.07 0.00
N ASN A 71 8.69 -28.47 -1.18
CA ASN A 71 9.78 -28.83 -2.08
C ASN A 71 11.04 -28.05 -1.70
N LEU A 72 12.00 -28.73 -1.06
CA LEU A 72 13.27 -28.12 -0.63
C LEU A 72 14.21 -27.86 -1.81
N ASP A 73 14.13 -28.63 -2.89
CA ASP A 73 14.97 -28.43 -4.07
C ASP A 73 14.55 -27.16 -4.82
N ASP A 74 13.25 -26.93 -4.98
CA ASP A 74 12.72 -25.67 -5.53
C ASP A 74 13.01 -24.50 -4.59
N TYR A 75 12.92 -24.71 -3.27
CA TYR A 75 13.26 -23.70 -2.29
C TYR A 75 14.73 -23.29 -2.41
N LYS A 76 15.67 -24.26 -2.50
CA LYS A 76 17.11 -24.03 -2.71
C LYS A 76 17.37 -23.33 -4.05
N ALA A 77 16.78 -23.81 -5.14
CA ALA A 77 16.93 -23.23 -6.47
C ALA A 77 16.45 -21.77 -6.54
N ASN A 78 15.37 -21.45 -5.84
CA ASN A 78 14.80 -20.11 -5.80
C ASN A 78 15.55 -19.12 -4.90
N GLN A 79 16.44 -19.56 -4.00
CA GLN A 79 17.17 -18.68 -3.08
C GLN A 79 18.30 -17.88 -3.72
N ASN A 80 18.75 -18.22 -4.94
CA ASN A 80 19.94 -17.67 -5.57
C ASN A 80 19.67 -16.91 -6.88
N GLN A 81 18.40 -16.62 -7.23
CA GLN A 81 18.07 -15.94 -8.48
C GLN A 81 17.65 -14.50 -8.23
N THR A 82 18.49 -13.56 -8.67
CA THR A 82 18.17 -12.14 -8.71
C THR A 82 16.96 -11.89 -9.61
N SER A 83 15.98 -11.17 -9.12
CA SER A 83 14.87 -10.69 -9.94
C SER A 83 15.20 -9.33 -10.55
N PHE A 84 14.58 -9.02 -11.68
CA PHE A 84 14.87 -7.82 -12.44
C PHE A 84 13.59 -7.03 -12.74
N VAL A 85 13.69 -5.71 -12.69
CA VAL A 85 12.67 -4.81 -13.19
C VAL A 85 13.16 -4.22 -14.51
N TYR A 86 12.39 -4.43 -15.56
CA TYR A 86 12.65 -3.90 -16.91
C TYR A 86 11.61 -2.86 -17.29
N ALA A 87 11.97 -1.94 -18.17
CA ALA A 87 11.05 -1.00 -18.79
C ALA A 87 11.46 -0.69 -20.24
N TYR A 88 10.52 -0.18 -21.03
CA TYR A 88 10.80 0.36 -22.35
C TYR A 88 11.07 1.86 -22.26
N ASN A 89 12.24 2.29 -22.74
CA ASN A 89 12.59 3.71 -22.83
C ASN A 89 11.83 4.41 -23.97
N SER A 90 12.05 5.72 -24.16
CA SER A 90 11.38 6.52 -25.18
C SER A 90 11.71 6.08 -26.62
N ASN A 91 12.79 5.32 -26.83
CA ASN A 91 13.16 4.71 -28.11
C ASN A 91 12.58 3.31 -28.31
N ASN A 92 11.74 2.84 -27.39
CA ASN A 92 11.18 1.48 -27.35
C ASN A 92 12.25 0.37 -27.18
N GLU A 93 13.34 0.69 -26.50
CA GLU A 93 14.37 -0.27 -26.11
C GLU A 93 14.10 -0.79 -24.70
N LEU A 94 14.21 -2.10 -24.49
CA LEU A 94 14.08 -2.71 -23.16
C LEU A 94 15.35 -2.44 -22.35
N VAL A 95 15.20 -1.72 -21.25
CA VAL A 95 16.30 -1.40 -20.34
C VAL A 95 16.02 -1.95 -18.93
N GLU A 96 17.07 -2.30 -18.23
CA GLU A 96 17.00 -2.69 -16.82
C GLU A 96 16.88 -1.45 -15.95
N MET A 97 15.85 -1.41 -15.10
CA MET A 97 15.63 -0.34 -14.13
C MET A 97 16.23 -0.67 -12.76
N ALA A 98 16.13 -1.94 -12.35
CA ALA A 98 16.61 -2.37 -11.06
C ALA A 98 16.88 -3.88 -11.03
N GLN A 99 17.87 -4.25 -10.21
CA GLN A 99 18.08 -5.60 -9.71
C GLN A 99 17.52 -5.68 -8.29
N LEU A 100 16.66 -6.65 -8.04
CA LEU A 100 16.03 -6.82 -6.75
C LEU A 100 16.82 -7.83 -5.95
N HIS A 101 17.55 -7.30 -4.96
CA HIS A 101 18.24 -8.09 -3.97
C HIS A 101 17.52 -7.92 -2.64
N GLY A 102 17.27 -9.02 -1.92
CA GLY A 102 16.75 -8.91 -0.55
C GLY A 102 17.81 -8.28 0.37
N GLU A 103 17.37 -7.50 1.35
CA GLU A 103 18.22 -7.04 2.46
C GLU A 103 18.68 -8.23 3.34
N GLU A 104 18.12 -9.40 3.13
CA GLU A 104 18.50 -10.64 3.78
C GLU A 104 19.76 -11.16 3.09
N ASN A 105 20.88 -10.96 3.71
CA ASN A 105 22.13 -11.53 3.28
C ASN A 105 22.04 -13.06 3.49
N ARG A 106 21.72 -13.83 2.44
CA ARG A 106 21.68 -15.30 2.45
C ARG A 106 22.65 -15.83 1.44
N ILE A 107 23.57 -16.63 1.90
CA ILE A 107 24.47 -17.41 1.06
C ILE A 107 24.22 -18.87 1.40
N TRP A 108 23.67 -19.62 0.44
CA TRP A 108 23.43 -21.04 0.61
C TRP A 108 24.76 -21.81 0.60
N VAL A 109 24.92 -22.70 1.53
CA VAL A 109 26.09 -23.59 1.64
C VAL A 109 25.62 -25.03 1.57
N ASP A 110 26.31 -25.82 0.74
CA ASP A 110 26.07 -27.25 0.64
C ASP A 110 26.53 -27.98 1.92
N PHE A 111 25.87 -29.09 2.24
CA PHE A 111 26.07 -29.83 3.49
C PHE A 111 27.52 -30.24 3.75
N ASP A 112 28.22 -30.67 2.71
CA ASP A 112 29.62 -31.12 2.77
C ASP A 112 30.62 -30.00 3.06
N LYS A 113 30.28 -28.77 2.81
CA LYS A 113 31.06 -27.57 3.13
C LYS A 113 30.87 -27.07 4.56
N MET A 114 29.86 -27.58 5.27
CA MET A 114 29.60 -27.22 6.66
C MET A 114 30.47 -28.10 7.58
N PRO A 115 31.30 -27.52 8.48
CA PRO A 115 32.09 -28.29 9.44
C PRO A 115 31.23 -29.25 10.25
N GLU A 116 31.72 -30.45 10.50
CA GLU A 116 31.05 -31.45 11.33
C GLU A 116 30.74 -30.89 12.73
N ASN A 117 31.66 -30.14 13.31
CA ASN A 117 31.48 -29.47 14.59
C ASN A 117 30.31 -28.47 14.58
N LEU A 118 30.08 -27.80 13.45
CA LEU A 118 28.92 -26.89 13.31
C LEU A 118 27.61 -27.68 13.33
N ARG A 119 27.51 -28.73 12.51
CA ARG A 119 26.34 -29.59 12.43
C ARG A 119 26.01 -30.21 13.78
N ASN A 120 27.01 -30.76 14.44
CA ASN A 120 26.89 -31.35 15.76
C ASN A 120 26.49 -30.36 16.85
N ALA A 121 26.99 -29.11 16.82
CA ALA A 121 26.62 -28.07 17.77
C ALA A 121 25.13 -27.77 17.73
N PHE A 122 24.53 -27.63 16.52
CA PHE A 122 23.09 -27.40 16.37
C PHE A 122 22.28 -28.63 16.78
N VAL A 123 22.66 -29.83 16.36
CA VAL A 123 21.97 -31.08 16.72
C VAL A 123 22.00 -31.31 18.22
N CYS A 124 23.17 -31.23 18.88
CA CYS A 124 23.29 -31.43 20.31
C CYS A 124 22.54 -30.39 21.15
N LEU A 125 22.42 -29.16 20.64
CA LEU A 125 21.72 -28.07 21.35
C LEU A 125 20.21 -28.10 21.16
N GLU A 126 19.75 -28.30 19.92
CA GLU A 126 18.34 -28.16 19.55
C GLU A 126 17.62 -29.50 19.55
N ASP A 127 18.23 -30.56 19.07
CA ASP A 127 17.58 -31.85 18.84
C ASP A 127 18.50 -33.07 18.95
N LYS A 128 18.90 -33.42 20.16
CA LYS A 128 19.85 -34.51 20.49
C LYS A 128 19.46 -35.88 19.89
N ARG A 129 18.21 -36.07 19.50
CA ARG A 129 17.70 -37.31 18.93
C ARG A 129 17.31 -37.17 17.47
N PHE A 130 17.87 -36.18 16.79
CA PHE A 130 17.54 -35.89 15.39
C PHE A 130 17.64 -37.09 14.49
N GLU A 131 18.69 -37.91 14.61
CA GLU A 131 18.90 -39.13 13.84
C GLU A 131 17.94 -40.29 14.21
N LYS A 132 17.21 -40.16 15.35
CA LYS A 132 16.44 -41.29 15.93
C LYS A 132 14.94 -41.17 15.73
N HIS A 133 14.43 -40.04 15.27
CA HIS A 133 13.01 -39.83 15.03
C HIS A 133 12.75 -39.48 13.56
N HIS A 134 11.49 -39.55 13.14
CA HIS A 134 11.03 -39.21 11.80
C HIS A 134 10.19 -37.92 11.84
N GLY A 135 10.82 -36.77 11.92
CA GLY A 135 10.21 -35.45 11.91
C GLY A 135 9.69 -34.95 13.26
N VAL A 136 9.22 -35.85 14.12
CA VAL A 136 8.65 -35.52 15.44
C VAL A 136 9.25 -36.44 16.51
N ASP A 137 9.81 -35.84 17.56
CA ASP A 137 10.18 -36.54 18.76
C ASP A 137 8.98 -36.66 19.70
N TRP A 138 8.22 -37.76 19.59
CA TRP A 138 6.99 -37.97 20.38
C TRP A 138 7.22 -38.00 21.89
N LEU A 139 8.37 -38.52 22.37
CA LEU A 139 8.66 -38.56 23.80
C LEU A 139 8.91 -37.14 24.34
N ARG A 140 9.66 -36.34 23.60
CA ARG A 140 9.94 -34.95 23.95
C ARG A 140 8.71 -34.07 23.86
N THR A 141 7.91 -34.27 22.78
CA THR A 141 6.65 -33.54 22.56
C THR A 141 5.64 -33.82 23.68
N PHE A 142 5.49 -35.09 24.10
CA PHE A 142 4.61 -35.48 25.21
C PHE A 142 5.10 -34.93 26.54
N GLY A 143 6.42 -34.99 26.80
CA GLY A 143 7.03 -34.42 28.02
C GLY A 143 6.83 -32.90 28.12
N ALA A 144 6.93 -32.19 27.02
CA ALA A 144 6.67 -30.73 26.96
C ALA A 144 5.17 -30.41 27.14
N ALA A 145 4.26 -31.20 26.54
CA ALA A 145 2.83 -31.01 26.65
C ALA A 145 2.28 -31.25 28.08
N THR A 146 2.91 -32.17 28.81
CA THR A 146 2.53 -32.51 30.20
C THR A 146 3.27 -31.72 31.25
N GLY A 147 4.21 -30.85 30.87
CA GLY A 147 5.04 -30.08 31.82
C GLY A 147 6.10 -30.91 32.55
N LEU A 148 6.30 -32.17 32.16
CA LEU A 148 7.31 -33.08 32.73
C LEU A 148 8.74 -32.78 32.21
N SER A 149 8.86 -32.01 31.13
CA SER A 149 10.13 -31.58 30.54
C SER A 149 10.30 -30.08 30.62
N THR A 150 11.48 -29.60 31.05
CA THR A 150 11.80 -28.15 31.08
C THR A 150 12.35 -27.60 29.76
N GLY A 151 12.49 -28.43 28.73
CA GLY A 151 12.97 -28.06 27.37
C GLY A 151 11.87 -27.87 26.35
N GLY A 152 12.17 -27.17 25.25
CA GLY A 152 11.28 -27.06 24.09
C GLY A 152 11.02 -28.43 23.42
N GLY A 153 9.79 -28.68 22.98
CA GLY A 153 9.38 -29.96 22.40
C GLY A 153 9.53 -30.06 20.87
N SER A 154 9.93 -29.01 20.16
CA SER A 154 10.03 -29.00 18.70
C SER A 154 11.37 -29.55 18.21
N THR A 155 11.34 -30.32 17.12
CA THR A 155 12.51 -30.89 16.44
C THR A 155 13.10 -29.90 15.45
N ILE A 156 14.32 -30.17 14.94
CA ILE A 156 14.96 -29.41 13.83
C ILE A 156 14.02 -29.39 12.61
N THR A 157 13.43 -30.52 12.24
CA THR A 157 12.50 -30.63 11.11
C THR A 157 11.27 -29.74 11.30
N GLN A 158 10.69 -29.71 12.50
CA GLN A 158 9.57 -28.80 12.81
C GLN A 158 9.98 -27.33 12.78
N GLN A 159 11.20 -27.01 13.22
CA GLN A 159 11.72 -25.65 13.13
C GLN A 159 11.99 -25.26 11.66
N LEU A 160 12.50 -26.16 10.82
CA LEU A 160 12.64 -25.95 9.38
C LEU A 160 11.28 -25.64 8.74
N VAL A 161 10.25 -26.48 8.98
CA VAL A 161 8.89 -26.23 8.49
C VAL A 161 8.44 -24.81 8.85
N LYS A 162 8.61 -24.41 10.11
CA LYS A 162 8.26 -23.07 10.58
C LYS A 162 9.06 -21.99 9.85
N ASN A 163 10.35 -22.18 9.60
CA ASN A 163 11.20 -21.21 8.91
C ASN A 163 10.80 -21.06 7.45
N VAL A 164 10.54 -22.15 6.76
CA VAL A 164 10.17 -22.15 5.32
C VAL A 164 8.75 -21.67 5.09
N THR A 165 7.77 -22.07 5.93
CA THR A 165 6.38 -21.63 5.79
C THR A 165 6.09 -20.29 6.46
N ASN A 166 6.97 -19.85 7.36
CA ASN A 166 6.83 -18.62 8.17
C ASN A 166 5.47 -18.45 8.88
N ASP A 167 4.83 -19.54 9.22
CA ASP A 167 3.55 -19.53 9.94
C ASP A 167 3.82 -19.20 11.42
N LYS A 168 3.53 -17.97 11.84
CA LYS A 168 3.78 -17.44 13.19
C LYS A 168 2.55 -17.48 14.10
N GLU A 169 1.41 -17.93 13.60
CA GLU A 169 0.22 -18.02 14.43
C GLU A 169 0.43 -18.97 15.61
N ILE A 170 -0.06 -18.57 16.80
CA ILE A 170 0.02 -19.39 18.02
C ILE A 170 -1.32 -20.13 18.15
N THR A 171 -1.56 -21.11 17.29
CA THR A 171 -2.78 -21.92 17.32
C THR A 171 -2.45 -23.42 17.37
N VAL A 172 -3.37 -24.20 17.95
CA VAL A 172 -3.25 -25.66 17.97
C VAL A 172 -3.30 -26.23 16.55
N VAL A 173 -4.12 -25.66 15.68
CA VAL A 173 -4.25 -26.07 14.27
C VAL A 173 -2.92 -25.89 13.53
N ARG A 174 -2.23 -24.78 13.73
CA ARG A 174 -0.90 -24.55 13.16
C ARG A 174 0.09 -25.63 13.61
N LYS A 175 0.07 -26.00 14.91
CA LYS A 175 1.00 -27.02 15.42
C LYS A 175 0.72 -28.40 14.81
N PHE A 176 -0.53 -28.75 14.54
CA PHE A 176 -0.87 -29.96 13.78
C PHE A 176 -0.33 -29.93 12.35
N LYS A 177 -0.53 -28.84 11.62
CA LYS A 177 0.01 -28.67 10.26
C LYS A 177 1.55 -28.72 10.25
N GLU A 178 2.21 -28.16 11.27
CA GLU A 178 3.66 -28.23 11.42
C GLU A 178 4.13 -29.69 11.60
N ILE A 179 3.41 -30.48 12.41
CA ILE A 179 3.70 -31.91 12.62
C ILE A 179 3.49 -32.70 11.31
N GLU A 180 2.37 -32.51 10.64
CA GLU A 180 2.06 -33.17 9.36
C GLU A 180 3.15 -32.91 8.31
N ARG A 181 3.53 -31.64 8.14
CA ARG A 181 4.58 -31.23 7.19
C ARG A 181 5.97 -31.75 7.59
N ALA A 182 6.27 -31.80 8.89
CA ALA A 182 7.56 -32.34 9.37
C ALA A 182 7.67 -33.83 9.09
N LEU A 183 6.60 -34.61 9.30
CA LEU A 183 6.53 -36.03 8.95
C LEU A 183 6.65 -36.25 7.43
N ASN A 184 5.96 -35.42 6.64
CA ASN A 184 6.03 -35.47 5.17
C ASN A 184 7.44 -35.17 4.65
N LEU A 185 8.13 -34.14 5.19
CA LEU A 185 9.52 -33.85 4.82
C LEU A 185 10.44 -35.04 5.04
N GLU A 186 10.36 -35.72 6.18
CA GLU A 186 11.21 -36.87 6.53
C GLU A 186 10.91 -38.12 5.70
N GLN A 187 9.78 -38.18 5.00
CA GLN A 187 9.49 -39.25 4.02
C GLN A 187 10.18 -38.99 2.67
N HIS A 188 10.41 -37.72 2.32
CA HIS A 188 10.88 -37.34 0.99
C HIS A 188 12.37 -36.91 0.99
N TYR A 189 12.92 -36.47 2.11
CA TYR A 189 14.28 -35.92 2.21
C TYR A 189 15.11 -36.62 3.29
N SER A 190 16.42 -36.75 3.03
CA SER A 190 17.38 -37.29 4.00
C SER A 190 17.56 -36.33 5.19
N LYS A 191 18.07 -36.83 6.30
CA LYS A 191 18.47 -36.05 7.48
C LYS A 191 19.46 -34.95 7.11
N ASP A 192 20.41 -35.25 6.25
CA ASP A 192 21.43 -34.31 5.78
C ASP A 192 20.81 -33.16 4.99
N THR A 193 19.88 -33.48 4.06
CA THR A 193 19.15 -32.46 3.30
C THR A 193 18.30 -31.56 4.20
N ILE A 194 17.63 -32.15 5.19
CA ILE A 194 16.83 -31.41 6.17
C ILE A 194 17.71 -30.50 7.03
N LEU A 195 18.85 -30.99 7.49
CA LEU A 195 19.80 -30.23 8.31
C LEU A 195 20.47 -29.12 7.48
N GLU A 196 20.85 -29.39 6.23
CA GLU A 196 21.34 -28.39 5.28
C GLU A 196 20.34 -27.25 5.13
N ALA A 197 19.09 -27.56 4.81
CA ALA A 197 18.04 -26.56 4.66
C ALA A 197 17.78 -25.79 5.96
N TYR A 198 17.80 -26.46 7.10
CA TYR A 198 17.66 -25.80 8.41
C TYR A 198 18.76 -24.79 8.66
N LEU A 199 20.04 -25.19 8.51
CA LEU A 199 21.21 -24.34 8.76
C LEU A 199 21.30 -23.15 7.79
N ASN A 200 20.73 -23.27 6.59
CA ASN A 200 20.67 -22.18 5.62
C ASN A 200 19.46 -21.25 5.80
N THR A 201 18.45 -21.63 6.60
CA THR A 201 17.19 -20.86 6.71
C THR A 201 16.99 -20.19 8.07
N LEU A 202 17.77 -20.54 9.08
CA LEU A 202 17.58 -20.02 10.43
C LEU A 202 18.06 -18.57 10.57
N TYR A 203 17.35 -17.79 11.38
CA TYR A 203 17.72 -16.42 11.70
C TYR A 203 18.72 -16.37 12.86
N LEU A 204 19.86 -15.76 12.63
CA LEU A 204 20.99 -15.68 13.57
C LEU A 204 21.31 -14.26 14.07
N GLY A 205 20.36 -13.33 13.98
CA GLY A 205 20.55 -11.93 14.39
C GLY A 205 21.22 -11.06 13.34
N ASN A 206 21.26 -9.73 13.53
CA ASN A 206 21.87 -8.75 12.63
C ASN A 206 21.45 -8.89 11.15
N GLY A 207 20.22 -9.30 10.87
CA GLY A 207 19.77 -9.54 9.48
C GLY A 207 20.32 -10.83 8.86
N CYS A 208 21.12 -11.61 9.58
CA CYS A 208 21.76 -12.83 9.06
C CYS A 208 20.78 -14.00 9.02
N TYR A 209 20.56 -14.55 7.85
CA TYR A 209 19.86 -15.80 7.63
C TYR A 209 20.85 -16.83 7.09
N GLY A 210 20.94 -17.97 7.76
CA GLY A 210 21.88 -19.04 7.45
C GLY A 210 23.27 -18.86 8.06
N VAL A 211 23.97 -20.00 8.17
CA VAL A 211 25.26 -20.10 8.89
C VAL A 211 26.41 -19.41 8.17
N GLN A 212 26.41 -19.36 6.83
CA GLN A 212 27.46 -18.67 6.05
C GLN A 212 27.47 -17.18 6.34
N THR A 213 26.31 -16.57 6.19
CA THR A 213 26.12 -15.13 6.44
C THR A 213 26.46 -14.76 7.87
N ALA A 214 26.06 -15.61 8.83
CA ALA A 214 26.40 -15.41 10.23
C ALA A 214 27.92 -15.55 10.47
N SER A 215 28.57 -16.53 9.85
CA SER A 215 30.04 -16.72 9.93
C SER A 215 30.77 -15.48 9.40
N GLU A 216 30.38 -14.97 8.24
CA GLU A 216 31.00 -13.77 7.67
C GLU A 216 30.73 -12.52 8.53
N THR A 217 29.50 -12.37 9.05
CA THR A 217 29.13 -11.21 9.86
C THR A 217 29.85 -11.18 11.22
N TYR A 218 29.92 -12.32 11.89
CA TYR A 218 30.47 -12.39 13.25
C TYR A 218 31.96 -12.60 13.31
N PHE A 219 32.53 -13.38 12.37
CA PHE A 219 33.91 -13.75 12.36
C PHE A 219 34.71 -13.30 11.13
N GLY A 220 34.05 -12.84 10.06
CA GLY A 220 34.69 -12.47 8.79
C GLY A 220 35.32 -13.68 8.07
N LYS A 221 34.78 -14.89 8.29
CA LYS A 221 35.30 -16.16 7.77
C LYS A 221 34.24 -16.87 6.93
N ASP A 222 34.71 -17.67 5.98
CA ASP A 222 33.88 -18.71 5.38
C ASP A 222 33.43 -19.70 6.44
N VAL A 223 32.21 -20.25 6.33
CA VAL A 223 31.70 -21.20 7.35
C VAL A 223 32.55 -22.43 7.49
N SER A 224 33.20 -22.90 6.41
CA SER A 224 34.11 -24.05 6.40
C SER A 224 35.39 -23.83 7.20
N GLU A 225 35.73 -22.59 7.55
CA GLU A 225 36.92 -22.20 8.31
C GLU A 225 36.68 -22.05 9.82
N LEU A 226 35.43 -22.27 10.26
CA LEU A 226 35.06 -22.11 11.66
C LEU A 226 35.66 -23.23 12.51
N ASN A 227 36.28 -22.86 13.63
CA ASN A 227 36.68 -23.82 14.65
C ASN A 227 35.53 -24.21 15.59
N LEU A 228 35.75 -25.18 16.48
CA LEU A 228 34.73 -25.71 17.39
C LEU A 228 34.11 -24.61 18.28
N ALA A 229 34.90 -23.69 18.83
CA ALA A 229 34.40 -22.61 19.68
C ALA A 229 33.52 -21.63 18.91
N GLU A 230 33.87 -21.32 17.66
CA GLU A 230 33.11 -20.45 16.77
C GLU A 230 31.81 -21.13 16.31
N CYS A 231 31.84 -22.43 15.99
CA CYS A 231 30.67 -23.24 15.67
C CYS A 231 29.63 -23.23 16.81
N ALA A 232 30.09 -23.48 18.04
CA ALA A 232 29.23 -23.44 19.23
C ALA A 232 28.67 -22.03 19.49
N THR A 233 29.45 -20.98 19.19
CA THR A 233 29.01 -19.57 19.28
C THR A 233 27.85 -19.26 18.35
N LEU A 234 27.87 -19.75 17.11
CA LEU A 234 26.73 -19.57 16.17
C LEU A 234 25.48 -20.34 16.62
N ALA A 235 25.66 -21.60 17.07
CA ALA A 235 24.52 -22.44 17.44
C ALA A 235 23.68 -21.83 18.57
N VAL A 236 24.28 -21.16 19.54
CA VAL A 236 23.57 -20.64 20.70
C VAL A 236 22.73 -19.39 20.43
N ILE A 237 22.94 -18.72 19.29
CA ILE A 237 22.18 -17.52 18.89
C ILE A 237 20.69 -17.85 18.63
N THR A 238 20.38 -19.04 18.13
CA THR A 238 19.03 -19.50 17.76
C THR A 238 17.99 -19.29 18.85
N LYS A 239 18.36 -19.48 20.12
CA LYS A 239 17.42 -19.39 21.24
C LYS A 239 16.81 -18.02 21.44
N ALA A 240 17.59 -16.96 21.29
CA ALA A 240 17.17 -15.57 21.39
C ALA A 240 18.20 -14.68 20.69
N PRO A 241 18.04 -14.41 19.38
CA PRO A 241 19.06 -13.78 18.55
C PRO A 241 19.56 -12.42 19.06
N THR A 242 18.68 -11.61 19.64
CA THR A 242 19.08 -10.32 20.24
C THR A 242 19.88 -10.51 21.53
N LYS A 243 19.47 -11.44 22.40
CA LYS A 243 20.10 -11.66 23.71
C LYS A 243 21.48 -12.32 23.58
N TYR A 244 21.61 -13.25 22.65
CA TYR A 244 22.84 -14.03 22.45
C TYR A 244 23.67 -13.58 21.24
N ASN A 245 23.42 -12.33 20.77
CA ASN A 245 24.22 -11.72 19.74
C ASN A 245 25.67 -11.50 20.22
N PRO A 246 26.69 -12.10 19.60
CA PRO A 246 28.05 -12.02 20.11
C PRO A 246 28.69 -10.63 19.96
N LEU A 247 28.22 -9.79 19.02
CA LEU A 247 28.70 -8.41 18.87
C LEU A 247 28.13 -7.46 19.92
N LEU A 248 26.91 -7.76 20.44
CA LEU A 248 26.20 -6.91 21.39
C LEU A 248 26.33 -7.41 22.84
N ASN A 249 26.34 -8.73 23.03
CA ASN A 249 26.30 -9.36 24.33
C ASN A 249 27.27 -10.58 24.40
N PRO A 250 28.58 -10.36 24.23
CA PRO A 250 29.57 -11.45 24.13
C PRO A 250 29.57 -12.35 25.35
N GLU A 251 29.43 -11.83 26.57
CA GLU A 251 29.40 -12.60 27.81
C GLU A 251 28.17 -13.53 27.91
N ALA A 252 27.02 -13.06 27.52
CA ALA A 252 25.80 -13.88 27.49
C ALA A 252 25.90 -14.99 26.44
N ASN A 253 26.52 -14.70 25.30
CA ASN A 253 26.81 -15.69 24.27
C ASN A 253 27.83 -16.73 24.80
N LYS A 254 28.95 -16.29 25.39
CA LYS A 254 29.99 -17.16 25.94
C LYS A 254 29.45 -18.15 26.96
N THR A 255 28.68 -17.67 27.95
CA THR A 255 28.06 -18.54 28.96
C THR A 255 27.21 -19.66 28.33
N ARG A 256 26.48 -19.32 27.25
CA ARG A 256 25.65 -20.31 26.56
C ARG A 256 26.46 -21.19 25.59
N GLN A 257 27.53 -20.68 24.99
CA GLN A 257 28.49 -21.43 24.20
C GLN A 257 29.11 -22.58 25.01
N GLU A 258 29.53 -22.30 26.25
CA GLU A 258 30.07 -23.33 27.18
C GLU A 258 29.02 -24.42 27.49
N LEU A 259 27.75 -24.05 27.63
CA LEU A 259 26.64 -25.02 27.75
C LEU A 259 26.49 -25.88 26.49
N CYS A 260 26.61 -25.29 25.29
CA CYS A 260 26.57 -26.03 24.03
C CYS A 260 27.73 -27.03 23.94
N LEU A 261 28.96 -26.59 24.21
CA LEU A 261 30.14 -27.44 24.24
C LEU A 261 30.00 -28.58 25.26
N LYS A 262 29.44 -28.31 26.45
CA LYS A 262 29.13 -29.33 27.44
C LYS A 262 28.15 -30.38 26.90
N TYR A 263 27.11 -29.97 26.18
CA TYR A 263 26.17 -30.93 25.56
C TYR A 263 26.82 -31.73 24.45
N MET A 264 27.72 -31.14 23.65
CA MET A 264 28.50 -31.88 22.65
C MET A 264 29.41 -32.95 23.29
N LEU A 265 30.03 -32.65 24.44
CA LEU A 265 30.80 -33.60 25.21
C LEU A 265 29.94 -34.73 25.80
N GLU A 266 28.79 -34.40 26.41
CA GLU A 266 27.81 -35.36 26.95
C GLU A 266 27.31 -36.34 25.89
N GLU A 267 27.03 -35.86 24.67
CA GLU A 267 26.58 -36.65 23.51
C GLU A 267 27.76 -37.35 22.77
N LYS A 268 29.02 -37.19 23.26
CA LYS A 268 30.25 -37.77 22.68
C LYS A 268 30.54 -37.29 21.24
N ALA A 269 30.06 -36.10 20.90
CA ALA A 269 30.35 -35.45 19.61
C ALA A 269 31.74 -34.80 19.59
N ILE A 270 32.32 -34.54 20.76
CA ILE A 270 33.70 -34.05 20.95
C ILE A 270 34.36 -34.79 22.09
N SER A 271 35.72 -34.81 22.07
CA SER A 271 36.53 -35.33 23.16
C SER A 271 36.61 -34.34 24.34
N LYS A 272 37.16 -34.79 25.46
CA LYS A 272 37.38 -33.91 26.61
C LYS A 272 38.44 -32.85 26.32
N GLU A 273 39.48 -33.22 25.60
CA GLU A 273 40.56 -32.35 25.19
C GLU A 273 40.04 -31.22 24.28
N GLU A 274 39.22 -31.55 23.27
CA GLU A 274 38.59 -30.58 22.38
C GLU A 274 37.66 -29.64 23.16
N TYR A 275 36.89 -30.16 24.13
CA TYR A 275 36.05 -29.36 25.01
C TYR A 275 36.89 -28.34 25.80
N GLU A 276 37.97 -28.76 26.45
CA GLU A 276 38.84 -27.90 27.27
C GLU A 276 39.49 -26.81 26.39
N GLU A 277 39.95 -27.17 25.19
CA GLU A 277 40.52 -26.23 24.22
C GLU A 277 39.45 -25.18 23.77
N ALA A 278 38.25 -25.62 23.39
CA ALA A 278 37.19 -24.74 22.90
C ALA A 278 36.64 -23.79 23.98
N VAL A 279 36.52 -24.25 25.22
CA VAL A 279 36.13 -23.41 26.36
C VAL A 279 37.13 -22.28 26.61
N ASN A 280 38.42 -22.58 26.51
CA ASN A 280 39.51 -21.63 26.75
C ASN A 280 39.88 -20.80 25.52
N TYR A 281 39.27 -21.09 24.36
CA TYR A 281 39.55 -20.37 23.11
C TYR A 281 39.10 -18.92 23.20
N LYS A 282 39.99 -17.98 22.85
CA LYS A 282 39.69 -16.56 22.80
C LYS A 282 38.99 -16.21 21.48
N LEU A 283 37.71 -15.99 21.53
CA LEU A 283 36.92 -15.57 20.37
C LEU A 283 37.31 -14.16 19.92
N VAL A 284 37.46 -13.99 18.61
CA VAL A 284 37.72 -12.70 17.96
C VAL A 284 36.55 -12.41 16.99
N PHE A 285 35.81 -11.39 17.30
CA PHE A 285 34.67 -10.97 16.47
C PHE A 285 35.06 -9.80 15.54
N THR A 286 34.26 -9.56 14.50
CA THR A 286 34.51 -8.50 13.51
C THR A 286 34.59 -7.09 14.11
N ASN A 287 33.97 -6.85 15.29
CA ASN A 287 34.05 -5.60 16.04
C ASN A 287 35.10 -5.59 17.17
N SER A 288 35.90 -6.68 17.34
CA SER A 288 36.90 -6.77 18.40
C SER A 288 38.18 -5.99 18.06
N GLU A 289 38.83 -5.41 19.06
CA GLU A 289 40.21 -4.94 18.96
C GLU A 289 41.13 -6.12 18.59
N GLY A 290 41.82 -6.08 17.47
CA GLY A 290 42.67 -7.17 16.98
C GLY A 290 42.05 -8.02 15.86
N TYR A 291 40.82 -7.72 15.42
CA TYR A 291 40.29 -8.31 14.20
C TYR A 291 41.04 -7.78 12.97
N VAL A 292 41.63 -8.68 12.19
CA VAL A 292 42.32 -8.36 10.93
C VAL A 292 41.52 -8.88 9.77
N PRO A 293 40.93 -7.99 8.93
CA PRO A 293 40.20 -8.40 7.74
C PRO A 293 41.10 -9.14 6.75
N LYS A 294 40.61 -10.26 6.16
CA LYS A 294 41.35 -10.94 5.09
C LYS A 294 41.44 -10.03 3.84
N PRO A 295 42.63 -9.96 3.17
CA PRO A 295 42.78 -9.18 1.92
C PRO A 295 41.82 -9.72 0.85
N GLY A 296 41.01 -8.88 0.24
CA GLY A 296 40.12 -9.21 -0.90
C GLY A 296 38.63 -9.35 -0.58
N LYS A 297 38.17 -9.33 0.66
CA LYS A 297 36.76 -9.11 1.02
C LYS A 297 36.61 -7.69 1.55
N THR A 298 36.10 -6.80 0.72
CA THR A 298 35.70 -5.45 1.15
C THR A 298 34.64 -5.58 2.24
N LYS A 299 34.91 -4.90 3.36
CA LYS A 299 34.00 -4.80 4.50
C LYS A 299 32.59 -4.41 4.03
N ASN A 300 31.60 -5.26 4.25
CA ASN A 300 30.24 -4.83 4.54
C ASN A 300 30.16 -4.41 6.02
N THR A 301 31.03 -3.52 6.45
CA THR A 301 30.93 -2.86 7.74
C THR A 301 30.39 -1.45 7.51
N THR A 302 29.31 -1.17 8.16
CA THR A 302 28.65 0.10 8.47
C THR A 302 29.62 1.20 8.95
N GLU A 303 30.64 1.61 8.17
CA GLU A 303 31.45 2.80 8.42
C GLU A 303 32.34 3.21 7.24
N ASP A 304 31.79 3.16 6.00
CA ASP A 304 32.27 4.04 4.94
C ASP A 304 31.21 5.11 4.68
N LYS A 305 31.42 6.26 5.31
CA LYS A 305 30.59 7.46 5.21
C LYS A 305 30.62 8.11 3.81
N ASN A 306 31.12 7.42 2.76
CA ASN A 306 31.26 8.01 1.41
C ASN A 306 30.91 7.08 0.24
N THR A 307 30.24 5.94 0.45
CA THR A 307 29.48 5.32 -0.63
C THR A 307 28.03 5.74 -0.41
N GLU A 308 27.52 6.67 -1.19
CA GLU A 308 26.10 6.98 -1.30
C GLU A 308 25.38 5.65 -1.50
N LYS A 309 24.56 5.23 -0.51
CA LYS A 309 23.68 4.07 -0.67
C LYS A 309 22.70 4.43 -1.78
N GLU A 310 22.86 3.81 -2.92
CA GLU A 310 21.94 3.97 -4.04
C GLU A 310 20.63 3.24 -3.70
N TYR A 311 19.60 4.00 -3.37
CA TYR A 311 18.25 3.45 -3.14
C TYR A 311 17.50 3.35 -4.47
N GLN A 312 16.68 2.31 -4.61
CA GLN A 312 15.75 2.17 -5.72
C GLN A 312 14.85 3.41 -5.81
N ASP A 313 14.43 3.79 -7.00
CA ASP A 313 13.51 4.92 -7.16
C ASP A 313 12.08 4.60 -6.68
N PHE A 314 11.22 5.63 -6.61
CA PHE A 314 9.83 5.46 -6.16
C PHE A 314 9.01 4.61 -7.10
N TYR A 315 9.35 4.56 -8.37
CA TYR A 315 8.64 3.71 -9.34
C TYR A 315 8.90 2.24 -9.08
N VAL A 316 10.16 1.87 -8.88
CA VAL A 316 10.55 0.49 -8.55
C VAL A 316 9.88 0.05 -7.25
N ASP A 317 9.90 0.88 -6.19
CA ASP A 317 9.18 0.59 -4.94
C ASP A 317 7.69 0.37 -5.17
N TYR A 318 7.06 1.19 -6.03
CA TYR A 318 5.64 1.08 -6.34
C TYR A 318 5.31 -0.22 -7.09
N VAL A 319 6.15 -0.59 -8.06
CA VAL A 319 6.04 -1.88 -8.77
C VAL A 319 6.18 -3.05 -7.80
N ILE A 320 7.20 -3.05 -6.93
CA ILE A 320 7.40 -4.11 -5.93
C ILE A 320 6.17 -4.26 -5.03
N LYS A 321 5.65 -3.17 -4.48
CA LYS A 321 4.46 -3.18 -3.61
C LYS A 321 3.22 -3.72 -4.34
N THR A 322 3.03 -3.33 -5.61
CA THR A 322 1.89 -3.76 -6.44
C THR A 322 2.02 -5.25 -6.79
N VAL A 323 3.16 -5.70 -7.30
CA VAL A 323 3.42 -7.11 -7.62
C VAL A 323 3.29 -7.98 -6.36
N CYS A 324 3.78 -7.51 -5.21
CA CYS A 324 3.61 -8.21 -3.93
C CYS A 324 2.12 -8.42 -3.58
N LYS A 325 1.31 -7.37 -3.68
CA LYS A 325 -0.14 -7.44 -3.44
C LYS A 325 -0.83 -8.42 -4.40
N ASP A 326 -0.46 -8.38 -5.68
CA ASP A 326 -1.08 -9.21 -6.71
C ASP A 326 -0.67 -10.69 -6.57
N LEU A 327 0.58 -10.98 -6.20
CA LEU A 327 1.02 -12.35 -5.84
C LEU A 327 0.27 -12.87 -4.62
N MET A 328 0.09 -12.05 -3.58
CA MET A 328 -0.71 -12.40 -2.41
C MET A 328 -2.16 -12.72 -2.79
N SER A 329 -2.77 -11.89 -3.63
CA SER A 329 -4.16 -12.05 -4.08
C SER A 329 -4.34 -13.30 -4.94
N LYS A 330 -3.45 -13.52 -5.91
CA LYS A 330 -3.60 -14.62 -6.89
C LYS A 330 -3.24 -15.99 -6.32
N TYR A 331 -2.17 -16.06 -5.51
CA TYR A 331 -1.61 -17.33 -5.04
C TYR A 331 -1.84 -17.60 -3.55
N GLY A 332 -2.49 -16.66 -2.83
CA GLY A 332 -2.70 -16.80 -1.38
C GLY A 332 -1.40 -16.68 -0.57
N TYR A 333 -0.35 -16.07 -1.12
CA TYR A 333 0.90 -15.87 -0.41
C TYR A 333 0.73 -14.92 0.76
N THR A 334 1.49 -15.14 1.82
CA THR A 334 1.74 -14.12 2.83
C THR A 334 2.64 -13.03 2.24
N TYR A 335 2.64 -11.83 2.84
CA TYR A 335 3.51 -10.74 2.43
C TYR A 335 4.99 -11.19 2.31
N ARG A 336 5.47 -11.96 3.28
CA ARG A 336 6.85 -12.46 3.27
C ARG A 336 7.12 -13.41 2.10
N GLN A 337 6.24 -14.36 1.84
CA GLN A 337 6.39 -15.29 0.71
C GLN A 337 6.39 -14.55 -0.63
N ALA A 338 5.51 -13.55 -0.79
CA ALA A 338 5.50 -12.71 -1.98
C ALA A 338 6.79 -11.91 -2.14
N MET A 339 7.31 -11.31 -1.05
CA MET A 339 8.58 -10.57 -1.07
C MET A 339 9.78 -11.48 -1.30
N GLU A 340 9.81 -12.69 -0.72
CA GLU A 340 10.83 -13.70 -1.01
C GLU A 340 10.82 -14.07 -2.50
N LYS A 341 9.63 -14.29 -3.08
CA LYS A 341 9.50 -14.57 -4.51
C LYS A 341 9.97 -13.41 -5.39
N ILE A 342 9.67 -12.17 -4.99
CA ILE A 342 10.13 -10.95 -5.70
C ILE A 342 11.64 -10.80 -5.61
N ASN A 343 12.25 -11.01 -4.46
CA ASN A 343 13.67 -10.74 -4.26
C ASN A 343 14.57 -11.86 -4.79
N TYR A 344 14.14 -13.12 -4.65
CA TYR A 344 14.98 -14.30 -4.87
C TYR A 344 14.41 -15.29 -5.89
N GLY A 345 13.22 -15.06 -6.41
CA GLY A 345 12.55 -15.98 -7.33
C GLY A 345 12.97 -15.84 -8.80
N GLY A 346 13.97 -15.01 -9.11
CA GLY A 346 14.43 -14.79 -10.49
C GLY A 346 13.37 -14.16 -11.39
N LEU A 347 12.44 -13.40 -10.81
CA LEU A 347 11.33 -12.83 -11.59
C LEU A 347 11.82 -11.80 -12.60
N LYS A 348 11.22 -11.80 -13.77
CA LYS A 348 11.35 -10.71 -14.75
C LYS A 348 10.07 -9.89 -14.71
N ILE A 349 10.15 -8.70 -14.14
CA ILE A 349 9.03 -7.76 -13.99
C ILE A 349 9.14 -6.73 -15.11
N TYR A 350 8.20 -6.75 -16.04
CA TYR A 350 8.11 -5.79 -17.14
C TYR A 350 7.24 -4.62 -16.69
N SER A 351 7.88 -3.57 -16.20
CA SER A 351 7.20 -2.39 -15.69
C SER A 351 6.62 -1.52 -16.82
N ALA A 352 5.64 -0.73 -16.48
CA ALA A 352 5.01 0.23 -17.39
C ALA A 352 5.71 1.61 -17.36
N ALA A 353 6.82 1.77 -16.62
CA ALA A 353 7.60 2.99 -16.57
C ALA A 353 8.07 3.44 -17.95
N ASN A 354 8.24 4.75 -18.09
CA ASN A 354 9.16 5.31 -19.07
C ASN A 354 10.40 5.81 -18.30
N PRO A 355 11.57 5.16 -18.43
CA PRO A 355 12.78 5.52 -17.70
C PRO A 355 13.21 6.97 -17.88
N ASP A 356 12.98 7.55 -19.07
CA ASP A 356 13.34 8.95 -19.35
C ASP A 356 12.42 9.91 -18.56
N VAL A 357 11.11 9.61 -18.52
CA VAL A 357 10.15 10.37 -17.72
C VAL A 357 10.46 10.22 -16.22
N GLN A 358 10.71 8.99 -15.76
CA GLN A 358 11.04 8.73 -14.35
C GLN A 358 12.32 9.46 -13.92
N LYS A 359 13.33 9.48 -14.79
CA LYS A 359 14.57 10.24 -14.55
C LYS A 359 14.33 11.74 -14.37
N VAL A 360 13.40 12.31 -15.14
CA VAL A 360 13.00 13.72 -14.94
C VAL A 360 12.36 13.92 -13.56
N LEU A 361 11.43 13.04 -13.17
CA LEU A 361 10.79 13.12 -11.84
C LEU A 361 11.84 13.01 -10.73
N ASN A 362 12.71 11.99 -10.80
CA ASN A 362 13.78 11.79 -9.83
C ASN A 362 14.67 13.06 -9.72
N THR A 363 15.11 13.61 -10.86
CA THR A 363 15.98 14.79 -10.89
C THR A 363 15.30 16.02 -10.27
N VAL A 364 14.04 16.30 -10.65
CA VAL A 364 13.31 17.48 -10.16
C VAL A 364 13.03 17.37 -8.65
N TYR A 365 12.66 16.19 -8.18
CA TYR A 365 12.26 15.98 -6.78
C TYR A 365 13.46 15.84 -5.85
N SER A 366 14.48 15.05 -6.18
CA SER A 366 15.67 14.88 -5.35
C SER A 366 16.40 16.20 -5.15
N ASN A 367 16.57 16.99 -6.22
CA ASN A 367 17.23 18.29 -6.16
C ASN A 367 16.28 19.44 -5.79
N ARG A 368 14.99 19.16 -5.50
CA ARG A 368 13.97 20.15 -5.18
C ARG A 368 13.90 21.31 -6.18
N ILE A 369 14.02 20.98 -7.49
CA ILE A 369 13.94 21.97 -8.57
C ILE A 369 12.51 22.52 -8.65
N ALA A 370 12.35 23.84 -8.76
CA ALA A 370 11.09 24.57 -8.71
C ALA A 370 10.34 24.54 -7.35
N PHE A 371 10.92 23.95 -6.32
CA PHE A 371 10.46 24.11 -4.95
C PHE A 371 10.96 25.44 -4.36
N ASP A 372 10.26 25.95 -3.34
CA ASP A 372 10.67 27.20 -2.68
C ASP A 372 11.75 26.91 -1.64
N LYS A 373 12.95 27.42 -1.87
CA LYS A 373 14.09 27.19 -0.99
C LYS A 373 14.03 28.03 0.30
N GLU A 374 13.33 29.18 0.29
CA GLU A 374 13.20 30.04 1.45
C GLU A 374 12.33 29.45 2.56
N ALA A 375 11.56 28.42 2.24
CA ALA A 375 10.70 27.73 3.20
C ALA A 375 11.38 26.61 3.98
N ASP A 376 12.59 26.22 3.59
CA ASP A 376 13.34 25.14 4.24
C ASP A 376 14.20 25.69 5.38
N THR A 377 13.57 26.29 6.39
CA THR A 377 14.22 26.75 7.61
C THR A 377 14.07 25.72 8.73
N ALA A 378 14.93 25.81 9.76
CA ALA A 378 14.81 24.96 10.95
C ALA A 378 13.44 25.07 11.65
N GLU A 379 12.76 26.21 11.51
CA GLU A 379 11.42 26.47 12.06
C GLU A 379 10.30 25.95 11.15
N HIS A 380 10.59 25.78 9.85
CA HIS A 380 9.64 25.25 8.85
C HIS A 380 10.28 24.07 8.11
N PRO A 381 10.01 22.82 8.56
CA PRO A 381 10.50 21.67 7.83
C PRO A 381 9.99 21.70 6.38
N ALA A 382 10.84 21.24 5.47
CA ALA A 382 10.57 21.22 4.04
C ALA A 382 9.19 20.67 3.71
N ALA A 383 8.40 21.39 2.92
CA ALA A 383 7.14 20.87 2.39
C ALA A 383 7.41 19.60 1.56
N GLN A 384 6.53 18.62 1.71
CA GLN A 384 6.53 17.41 0.92
C GLN A 384 5.72 17.58 -0.37
N SER A 385 5.95 16.68 -1.31
CA SER A 385 5.22 16.68 -2.58
C SER A 385 5.21 15.29 -3.17
N ALA A 386 4.21 15.04 -4.01
CA ALA A 386 4.10 13.83 -4.79
C ALA A 386 3.60 14.17 -6.20
N ALA A 387 4.02 13.37 -7.18
CA ALA A 387 3.56 13.48 -8.55
C ALA A 387 3.35 12.12 -9.19
N THR A 388 2.34 12.06 -10.06
CA THR A 388 2.08 10.95 -10.97
C THR A 388 1.99 11.48 -12.38
N VAL A 389 2.70 10.87 -13.31
CA VAL A 389 2.59 11.10 -14.75
C VAL A 389 2.07 9.81 -15.40
N MET A 390 1.02 9.93 -16.18
CA MET A 390 0.30 8.82 -16.79
C MET A 390 0.01 9.13 -18.25
N ASP A 391 -0.03 8.12 -19.11
CA ASP A 391 -0.60 8.29 -20.46
C ASP A 391 -2.12 8.14 -20.43
N TYR A 392 -2.74 8.25 -21.61
CA TYR A 392 -4.20 8.21 -21.72
C TYR A 392 -4.78 6.79 -21.82
N GLU A 393 -3.94 5.76 -21.66
CA GLU A 393 -4.32 4.34 -21.62
C GLU A 393 -4.11 3.74 -20.22
N GLY A 394 -3.99 4.57 -19.18
CA GLY A 394 -3.84 4.16 -17.78
C GLY A 394 -2.43 3.76 -17.38
N ARG A 395 -1.46 3.83 -18.28
CA ARG A 395 -0.08 3.49 -18.00
C ARG A 395 0.58 4.58 -17.14
N ILE A 396 0.96 4.25 -15.92
CA ILE A 396 1.78 5.14 -15.07
C ILE A 396 3.19 5.12 -15.64
N VAL A 397 3.61 6.22 -16.29
CA VAL A 397 4.94 6.34 -16.91
C VAL A 397 6.00 6.89 -15.96
N GLY A 398 5.57 7.54 -14.87
CA GLY A 398 6.45 8.06 -13.82
C GLY A 398 5.68 8.36 -12.53
N ILE A 399 6.30 8.11 -11.38
CA ILE A 399 5.74 8.38 -10.05
C ILE A 399 6.83 8.76 -9.07
N VAL A 400 6.55 9.72 -8.20
CA VAL A 400 7.43 10.12 -7.10
C VAL A 400 6.61 10.53 -5.88
N GLY A 401 7.03 10.08 -4.71
CA GLY A 401 6.28 10.24 -3.46
C GLY A 401 6.93 11.13 -2.40
N GLN A 402 8.06 11.78 -2.71
CA GLN A 402 8.77 12.60 -1.73
C GLN A 402 9.57 13.72 -2.42
N ALA A 403 9.58 14.91 -1.82
CA ALA A 403 10.48 16.00 -2.19
C ALA A 403 11.77 15.90 -1.37
N GLY A 404 12.92 15.97 -2.04
CA GLY A 404 14.25 15.72 -1.49
C GLY A 404 14.74 14.30 -1.77
N GLU A 405 15.96 14.01 -1.34
CA GLU A 405 16.59 12.71 -1.54
C GLU A 405 15.85 11.59 -0.80
N LYS A 406 15.78 10.44 -1.44
CA LYS A 406 15.21 9.23 -0.87
C LYS A 406 16.21 8.59 0.09
N ASN A 407 15.75 8.17 1.26
CA ASN A 407 16.59 7.69 2.36
C ASN A 407 16.39 6.21 2.69
N GLY A 408 15.70 5.47 1.86
CA GLY A 408 15.45 4.04 2.05
C GLY A 408 14.65 3.42 0.89
N ASN A 409 14.63 2.10 0.82
CA ASN A 409 13.75 1.35 -0.09
C ASN A 409 12.37 1.14 0.54
N LEU A 410 11.35 0.98 -0.29
CA LEU A 410 9.94 0.75 0.10
C LEU A 410 9.39 1.83 1.06
N CYS A 411 9.93 3.04 0.99
CA CYS A 411 9.46 4.20 1.75
C CYS A 411 8.01 4.54 1.44
N LEU A 412 7.40 5.41 2.27
CA LEU A 412 6.07 5.96 2.04
C LEU A 412 6.02 6.68 0.68
N ASN A 413 5.23 6.17 -0.24
CA ASN A 413 4.96 6.81 -1.52
C ASN A 413 3.68 7.65 -1.40
N ARG A 414 3.84 8.96 -1.18
CA ARG A 414 2.68 9.87 -1.02
C ARG A 414 1.81 9.97 -2.26
N ALA A 415 2.33 9.58 -3.42
CA ALA A 415 1.57 9.59 -4.66
C ALA A 415 0.44 8.54 -4.70
N SER A 416 0.61 7.42 -3.98
CA SER A 416 -0.33 6.30 -3.96
C SER A 416 -0.82 5.90 -2.57
N GLU A 417 -0.12 6.30 -1.49
CA GLU A 417 -0.40 5.82 -0.14
C GLU A 417 -0.85 6.93 0.82
N SER A 418 -0.89 8.19 0.36
CA SER A 418 -1.24 9.34 1.20
C SER A 418 -2.28 10.21 0.54
N PRO A 419 -3.57 9.85 0.63
CA PRO A 419 -4.64 10.69 0.08
C PRO A 419 -4.67 12.04 0.80
N ARG A 420 -4.98 13.11 0.03
CA ARG A 420 -5.01 14.50 0.48
C ARG A 420 -6.21 15.23 -0.11
N GLN A 421 -6.71 16.23 0.59
CA GLN A 421 -7.83 17.02 0.13
C GLN A 421 -7.50 17.76 -1.18
N PRO A 422 -8.23 17.52 -2.27
CA PRO A 422 -7.91 18.08 -3.59
C PRO A 422 -8.28 19.55 -3.75
N GLY A 423 -9.08 20.11 -2.84
CA GLY A 423 -9.62 21.44 -2.99
C GLY A 423 -10.34 21.62 -4.33
N SER A 424 -10.25 22.79 -4.93
CA SER A 424 -10.97 23.12 -6.17
C SER A 424 -10.60 22.26 -7.39
N SER A 425 -9.59 21.41 -7.34
CA SER A 425 -9.30 20.48 -8.43
C SER A 425 -10.33 19.33 -8.54
N ILE A 426 -11.20 19.15 -7.55
CA ILE A 426 -12.31 18.20 -7.60
C ILE A 426 -13.48 18.67 -8.47
N LYS A 427 -13.68 19.99 -8.64
CA LYS A 427 -14.87 20.58 -9.29
C LYS A 427 -15.17 20.05 -10.69
N PRO A 428 -14.17 19.82 -11.56
CA PRO A 428 -14.41 19.17 -12.85
C PRO A 428 -15.00 17.77 -12.71
N LEU A 429 -14.61 17.02 -11.69
CA LEU A 429 -14.97 15.61 -11.48
C LEU A 429 -16.35 15.48 -10.80
N SER A 430 -16.62 16.30 -9.80
CA SER A 430 -17.82 16.19 -8.97
C SER A 430 -19.03 16.92 -9.53
N THR A 431 -18.81 18.01 -10.26
CA THR A 431 -19.89 18.97 -10.57
C THR A 431 -20.03 19.24 -12.07
N TYR A 432 -18.97 19.79 -12.69
CA TYR A 432 -19.11 20.33 -14.05
C TYR A 432 -19.29 19.24 -15.12
N SER A 433 -18.55 18.12 -15.03
CA SER A 433 -18.68 17.03 -16.00
C SER A 433 -20.06 16.37 -15.95
N LEU A 434 -20.63 16.17 -14.75
CA LEU A 434 -21.99 15.62 -14.62
C LEU A 434 -23.04 16.57 -15.17
N ALA A 435 -22.95 17.87 -14.84
CA ALA A 435 -23.89 18.86 -15.31
C ALA A 435 -23.84 19.04 -16.85
N LEU A 436 -22.64 18.93 -17.45
CA LEU A 436 -22.43 18.87 -18.89
C LEU A 436 -22.99 17.58 -19.50
N GLU A 437 -22.75 16.42 -18.84
CA GLU A 437 -23.27 15.13 -19.33
C GLU A 437 -24.77 15.09 -19.41
N LYS A 438 -25.43 15.71 -18.43
CA LYS A 438 -26.90 15.85 -18.39
C LYS A 438 -27.45 16.99 -19.24
N ASN A 439 -26.59 17.77 -19.89
CA ASN A 439 -26.95 18.97 -20.61
C ASN A 439 -27.69 20.03 -19.76
N TYR A 440 -27.50 20.04 -18.46
CA TYR A 440 -28.04 21.08 -17.57
C TYR A 440 -27.28 22.39 -17.71
N ILE A 441 -26.02 22.30 -18.10
CA ILE A 441 -25.18 23.44 -18.42
C ILE A 441 -24.45 23.21 -19.75
N ASN A 442 -24.01 24.31 -20.35
CA ASN A 442 -23.11 24.35 -21.47
C ASN A 442 -21.97 25.34 -21.20
N TRP A 443 -21.09 25.58 -22.16
CA TRP A 443 -19.95 26.48 -22.06
C TRP A 443 -20.30 27.86 -21.49
N SER A 444 -21.37 28.46 -21.99
CA SER A 444 -21.79 29.86 -21.72
C SER A 444 -23.02 29.98 -20.84
N SER A 445 -23.53 28.88 -20.27
CA SER A 445 -24.66 28.94 -19.33
C SER A 445 -24.38 29.95 -18.22
N MET A 446 -25.38 30.83 -17.98
CA MET A 446 -25.27 31.90 -16.99
C MET A 446 -25.73 31.40 -15.63
N ILE A 447 -24.84 31.44 -14.65
CA ILE A 447 -25.11 31.00 -13.28
C ILE A 447 -24.81 32.17 -12.31
N LEU A 448 -25.69 32.36 -11.34
CA LEU A 448 -25.52 33.41 -10.33
C LEU A 448 -24.30 33.19 -9.46
N ASP A 449 -23.32 34.08 -9.49
CA ASP A 449 -22.17 34.10 -8.60
C ASP A 449 -22.53 34.76 -7.27
N TYR A 450 -23.20 34.00 -6.41
CA TYR A 450 -23.55 34.44 -5.06
C TYR A 450 -23.72 33.24 -4.12
N SER A 451 -23.23 33.37 -2.86
CA SER A 451 -23.36 32.37 -1.81
C SER A 451 -24.81 31.99 -1.55
N ILE A 452 -25.04 30.77 -1.11
CA ILE A 452 -26.35 30.31 -0.60
C ILE A 452 -26.40 30.47 0.93
N TYR A 453 -27.58 30.45 1.52
CA TYR A 453 -27.77 30.34 2.96
C TYR A 453 -27.65 28.89 3.39
N GLN A 454 -26.70 28.61 4.28
CA GLN A 454 -26.51 27.30 4.89
C GLN A 454 -26.32 27.48 6.41
N ASN A 455 -27.15 26.82 7.21
CA ASN A 455 -27.12 26.93 8.68
C ASN A 455 -27.17 28.41 9.17
N GLY A 456 -27.96 29.24 8.54
CA GLY A 456 -28.15 30.66 8.90
C GLY A 456 -27.01 31.61 8.50
N LYS A 457 -26.03 31.13 7.70
CA LYS A 457 -24.90 31.92 7.21
C LYS A 457 -24.77 31.82 5.71
N LEU A 458 -24.24 32.89 5.10
CA LEU A 458 -23.87 32.85 3.67
C LEU A 458 -22.63 31.99 3.50
N TRP A 459 -22.72 30.99 2.61
CA TRP A 459 -21.66 30.05 2.28
C TRP A 459 -21.80 29.57 0.83
N PRO A 460 -20.71 29.23 0.12
CA PRO A 460 -19.32 29.42 0.45
C PRO A 460 -18.84 30.84 0.11
N GLN A 461 -17.67 31.20 0.62
CA GLN A 461 -16.94 32.35 0.07
C GLN A 461 -16.07 31.93 -1.10
N ASN A 462 -15.87 32.81 -2.07
CA ASN A 462 -14.87 32.67 -3.12
C ASN A 462 -13.46 32.87 -2.54
N ALA A 463 -12.39 32.54 -3.29
CA ALA A 463 -11.01 32.61 -2.84
C ALA A 463 -10.56 34.05 -2.44
N ASP A 464 -11.25 35.06 -2.92
CA ASP A 464 -11.05 36.46 -2.56
C ASP A 464 -11.74 36.88 -1.24
N GLY A 465 -12.38 35.93 -0.55
CA GLY A 465 -13.12 36.16 0.70
C GLY A 465 -14.51 36.77 0.50
N THR A 466 -14.96 36.98 -0.74
CA THR A 466 -16.28 37.55 -1.03
C THR A 466 -17.38 36.48 -1.13
N ASN A 467 -18.62 36.90 -0.94
CA ASN A 467 -19.79 36.04 -1.16
C ASN A 467 -20.21 35.98 -2.63
N GLY A 468 -19.34 36.38 -3.56
CA GLY A 468 -19.58 36.45 -4.99
C GLY A 468 -20.03 37.83 -5.48
N SER A 469 -20.06 38.01 -6.80
CA SER A 469 -20.32 39.29 -7.47
C SER A 469 -21.80 39.70 -7.48
N LYS A 470 -22.72 38.83 -7.09
CA LYS A 470 -24.18 38.97 -7.22
C LYS A 470 -24.66 39.15 -8.67
N LYS A 471 -23.85 38.71 -9.64
CA LYS A 471 -24.16 38.74 -11.07
C LYS A 471 -24.17 37.33 -11.63
N GLU A 472 -24.90 37.14 -12.68
CA GLU A 472 -24.79 35.93 -13.49
C GLU A 472 -23.47 35.96 -14.28
N ILE A 473 -22.79 34.84 -14.30
CA ILE A 473 -21.51 34.65 -15.00
C ILE A 473 -21.54 33.34 -15.78
N THR A 474 -20.76 33.27 -16.84
CA THR A 474 -20.67 32.03 -17.62
C THR A 474 -19.99 30.90 -16.85
N VAL A 475 -20.37 29.67 -17.14
CA VAL A 475 -19.71 28.45 -16.65
C VAL A 475 -18.20 28.48 -16.94
N GLN A 476 -17.84 28.90 -18.17
CA GLN A 476 -16.42 29.03 -18.55
C GLN A 476 -15.65 29.97 -17.60
N TYR A 477 -16.21 31.15 -17.31
CA TYR A 477 -15.59 32.13 -16.42
C TYR A 477 -15.52 31.63 -14.98
N ALA A 478 -16.58 30.93 -14.52
CA ALA A 478 -16.60 30.32 -13.18
C ALA A 478 -15.50 29.29 -12.98
N ILE A 479 -15.29 28.42 -13.98
CA ILE A 479 -14.20 27.42 -13.95
C ILE A 479 -12.83 28.10 -14.00
N GLN A 480 -12.67 29.07 -14.90
CA GLN A 480 -11.44 29.83 -15.07
C GLN A 480 -11.00 30.54 -13.79
N LYS A 481 -11.95 31.17 -13.09
CA LYS A 481 -11.72 31.86 -11.82
C LYS A 481 -11.78 30.93 -10.61
N SER A 482 -12.20 29.69 -10.82
CA SER A 482 -12.33 28.69 -9.74
C SER A 482 -13.29 29.12 -8.63
N PHE A 483 -14.36 29.84 -8.95
CA PHE A 483 -15.35 30.28 -7.96
C PHE A 483 -15.96 29.09 -7.21
N ASN A 484 -16.25 29.28 -5.91
CA ASN A 484 -16.87 28.27 -5.05
C ASN A 484 -18.38 28.33 -5.08
N THR A 485 -18.94 29.51 -5.33
CA THR A 485 -20.39 29.77 -5.35
C THR A 485 -21.11 28.99 -6.45
N VAL A 486 -20.54 28.94 -7.65
CA VAL A 486 -21.16 28.34 -8.82
C VAL A 486 -21.30 26.80 -8.70
N PRO A 487 -20.27 26.01 -8.36
CA PRO A 487 -20.45 24.56 -8.22
C PRO A 487 -21.41 24.20 -7.06
N VAL A 488 -21.46 25.00 -5.99
CA VAL A 488 -22.46 24.80 -4.93
C VAL A 488 -23.89 24.95 -5.50
N ARG A 489 -24.15 25.96 -6.28
CA ARG A 489 -25.47 26.18 -6.93
C ARG A 489 -25.81 25.06 -7.91
N ILE A 490 -24.88 24.66 -8.77
CA ILE A 490 -25.11 23.56 -9.70
C ILE A 490 -25.49 22.27 -8.94
N ILE A 491 -24.80 21.96 -7.84
CA ILE A 491 -25.13 20.78 -7.04
C ILE A 491 -26.50 20.92 -6.37
N THR A 492 -26.75 22.08 -5.73
CA THR A 492 -28.00 22.28 -4.96
C THR A 492 -29.24 22.51 -5.78
N GLU A 493 -29.10 23.17 -6.93
CA GLU A 493 -30.23 23.61 -7.74
C GLU A 493 -30.51 22.71 -8.96
N MET A 494 -29.50 21.88 -9.39
CA MET A 494 -29.62 21.10 -10.63
C MET A 494 -29.34 19.61 -10.45
N LEU A 495 -28.30 19.22 -9.71
CA LEU A 495 -27.80 17.83 -9.66
C LEU A 495 -28.32 17.02 -8.49
N GLY A 496 -28.32 17.63 -7.30
CA GLY A 496 -28.44 16.90 -6.04
C GLY A 496 -27.13 16.24 -5.56
N VAL A 497 -26.99 16.20 -4.25
CA VAL A 497 -25.75 15.74 -3.58
C VAL A 497 -25.44 14.27 -3.87
N ASN A 498 -26.46 13.41 -3.70
CA ASN A 498 -26.27 11.96 -3.86
C ASN A 498 -25.91 11.57 -5.30
N GLU A 499 -26.47 12.25 -6.28
CA GLU A 499 -26.16 11.98 -7.67
C GLU A 499 -24.73 12.41 -8.01
N ALA A 500 -24.34 13.63 -7.61
CA ALA A 500 -22.99 14.13 -7.80
C ALA A 500 -21.95 13.24 -7.13
N TYR A 501 -22.23 12.77 -5.91
CA TYR A 501 -21.34 11.83 -5.19
C TYR A 501 -21.20 10.50 -5.92
N ASN A 502 -22.33 9.87 -6.24
CA ASN A 502 -22.34 8.57 -6.91
C ASN A 502 -21.69 8.62 -8.30
N PHE A 503 -21.94 9.69 -9.04
CA PHE A 503 -21.30 9.92 -10.33
C PHE A 503 -19.78 10.02 -10.15
N MET A 504 -19.30 10.90 -9.30
CA MET A 504 -17.87 11.09 -9.06
C MET A 504 -17.18 9.76 -8.66
N LYS A 505 -17.78 9.01 -7.73
CA LYS A 505 -17.25 7.76 -7.25
C LYS A 505 -17.17 6.69 -8.34
N LYS A 506 -18.23 6.53 -9.11
CA LYS A 506 -18.34 5.48 -10.14
C LYS A 506 -17.60 5.83 -11.43
N THR A 507 -17.71 7.09 -11.88
CA THR A 507 -17.12 7.53 -13.14
C THR A 507 -15.60 7.62 -13.11
N PHE A 508 -15.06 8.02 -11.95
CA PHE A 508 -13.61 8.23 -11.80
C PHE A 508 -12.95 7.24 -10.85
N HIS A 509 -13.68 6.21 -10.42
CA HIS A 509 -13.18 5.10 -9.57
C HIS A 509 -12.40 5.56 -8.35
N LEU A 510 -12.83 6.68 -7.71
CA LEU A 510 -12.17 7.19 -6.52
C LEU A 510 -12.44 6.27 -5.33
N THR A 511 -11.42 5.59 -4.86
CA THR A 511 -11.52 4.54 -3.83
C THR A 511 -11.39 5.06 -2.41
N THR A 512 -10.86 6.27 -2.24
CA THR A 512 -10.54 6.89 -0.94
C THR A 512 -11.70 7.66 -0.32
N LEU A 513 -12.85 7.76 -1.01
CA LEU A 513 -14.03 8.51 -0.56
C LEU A 513 -14.70 7.84 0.64
N ASP A 514 -15.15 8.66 1.60
CA ASP A 514 -15.98 8.23 2.73
C ASP A 514 -17.48 8.37 2.38
N ASP A 515 -18.19 7.24 2.31
CA ASP A 515 -19.59 7.19 1.89
C ASP A 515 -20.53 7.94 2.85
N SER A 516 -20.16 8.11 4.10
CA SER A 516 -20.99 8.77 5.12
C SER A 516 -20.74 10.28 5.21
N ALA A 517 -19.50 10.71 4.96
CA ALA A 517 -19.09 12.10 5.17
C ALA A 517 -18.94 12.89 3.87
N ASP A 518 -18.50 12.24 2.78
CA ASP A 518 -18.21 12.95 1.52
C ASP A 518 -19.44 13.14 0.62
N ALA A 519 -20.56 12.43 0.87
CA ALA A 519 -21.84 12.68 0.22
C ALA A 519 -22.53 13.96 0.76
N ASN A 520 -21.79 15.08 0.70
CA ASN A 520 -22.21 16.40 1.17
C ASN A 520 -21.76 17.50 0.20
N ILE A 521 -22.40 18.68 0.30
CA ILE A 521 -22.14 19.79 -0.62
C ILE A 521 -20.69 20.28 -0.55
N ALA A 522 -20.13 20.45 0.66
CA ALA A 522 -18.79 20.99 0.82
C ALA A 522 -17.69 20.07 0.24
N PRO A 523 -17.64 18.76 0.52
CA PRO A 523 -16.73 17.84 -0.13
C PRO A 523 -16.81 17.91 -1.67
N LEU A 524 -18.01 17.87 -2.22
CA LEU A 524 -18.24 17.83 -3.67
C LEU A 524 -17.94 19.16 -4.36
N ALA A 525 -18.39 20.29 -3.81
CA ALA A 525 -18.24 21.60 -4.44
C ALA A 525 -16.89 22.27 -4.23
N THR A 526 -16.19 21.95 -3.11
CA THR A 526 -14.94 22.62 -2.73
C THR A 526 -13.75 21.70 -2.53
N GLY A 527 -13.97 20.38 -2.54
CA GLY A 527 -12.92 19.38 -2.35
C GLY A 527 -12.49 19.18 -0.91
N ALA A 528 -13.34 19.51 0.05
CA ALA A 528 -13.11 19.26 1.48
C ALA A 528 -13.43 17.79 1.83
N LEU A 529 -12.85 16.85 1.08
CA LEU A 529 -13.03 15.41 1.28
C LEU A 529 -12.41 14.94 2.59
N THR A 530 -13.01 13.94 3.21
CA THR A 530 -12.61 13.41 4.52
C THR A 530 -11.19 12.83 4.49
N ASN A 531 -10.95 11.86 3.62
CA ASN A 531 -9.63 11.27 3.42
C ASN A 531 -8.84 12.00 2.33
N GLY A 532 -9.53 12.59 1.36
CA GLY A 532 -8.94 13.16 0.16
C GLY A 532 -8.73 12.13 -0.95
N VAL A 533 -7.83 12.41 -1.87
CA VAL A 533 -7.48 11.57 -3.03
C VAL A 533 -5.97 11.50 -3.22
N THR A 534 -5.50 10.48 -3.93
CA THR A 534 -4.09 10.32 -4.30
C THR A 534 -3.77 10.99 -5.63
N THR A 535 -2.48 11.24 -5.94
CA THR A 535 -2.10 11.77 -7.26
C THR A 535 -2.31 10.74 -8.37
N VAL A 536 -2.28 9.43 -8.06
CA VAL A 536 -2.63 8.36 -9.01
C VAL A 536 -4.10 8.47 -9.40
N GLU A 537 -5.02 8.53 -8.44
CA GLU A 537 -6.45 8.66 -8.69
C GLU A 537 -6.79 9.96 -9.46
N MET A 538 -6.14 11.07 -9.09
CA MET A 538 -6.37 12.35 -9.78
C MET A 538 -5.85 12.33 -11.22
N ALA A 539 -4.70 11.71 -11.49
CA ALA A 539 -4.20 11.57 -12.85
C ALA A 539 -5.13 10.72 -13.72
N ALA A 540 -5.60 9.58 -13.19
CA ALA A 540 -6.55 8.71 -13.89
C ALA A 540 -7.89 9.40 -14.18
N ALA A 541 -8.43 10.13 -13.19
CA ALA A 541 -9.67 10.87 -13.36
C ALA A 541 -9.56 11.99 -14.42
N TYR A 542 -8.45 12.72 -14.45
CA TYR A 542 -8.23 13.76 -15.45
C TYR A 542 -7.87 13.21 -16.84
N ALA A 543 -7.36 12.00 -16.94
CA ALA A 543 -7.10 11.34 -18.22
C ALA A 543 -8.40 11.18 -19.05
N VAL A 544 -9.53 10.98 -18.39
CA VAL A 544 -10.86 10.85 -19.03
C VAL A 544 -11.18 12.03 -19.96
N PHE A 545 -10.76 13.24 -19.61
CA PHE A 545 -11.02 14.43 -20.43
C PHE A 545 -10.10 14.50 -21.66
N GLY A 546 -8.91 13.94 -21.59
CA GLY A 546 -7.93 13.96 -22.68
C GLY A 546 -8.09 12.83 -23.70
N ASN A 547 -8.77 11.74 -23.34
CA ASN A 547 -8.96 10.56 -24.18
C ASN A 547 -10.43 10.34 -24.63
N ASN A 548 -11.20 11.40 -24.72
CA ASN A 548 -12.58 11.37 -25.23
C ASN A 548 -13.55 10.56 -24.36
N GLY A 549 -13.38 10.57 -23.04
CA GLY A 549 -14.35 10.01 -22.10
C GLY A 549 -14.14 8.54 -21.72
N TYR A 550 -12.98 7.97 -22.00
CA TYR A 550 -12.61 6.65 -21.52
C TYR A 550 -11.84 6.73 -20.20
N TYR A 551 -12.18 5.86 -19.27
CA TYR A 551 -11.38 5.56 -18.08
C TYR A 551 -10.57 4.29 -18.34
N TYR A 552 -9.35 4.28 -17.85
CA TYR A 552 -8.48 3.12 -17.79
C TYR A 552 -8.00 2.94 -16.36
N GLU A 553 -8.08 1.72 -15.83
CA GLU A 553 -7.51 1.43 -14.52
C GLU A 553 -6.00 1.67 -14.53
N PRO A 554 -5.45 2.46 -13.61
CA PRO A 554 -4.03 2.74 -13.56
C PRO A 554 -3.19 1.49 -13.33
N TYR A 555 -2.11 1.33 -14.09
CA TYR A 555 -1.20 0.20 -13.91
C TYR A 555 0.26 0.62 -14.00
N CYS A 556 1.13 -0.15 -13.31
CA CYS A 556 2.57 0.12 -13.23
C CYS A 556 3.45 -1.00 -13.78
N TYR A 557 2.88 -2.12 -14.20
CA TYR A 557 3.59 -3.19 -14.89
C TYR A 557 2.68 -3.87 -15.92
N TYR A 558 3.29 -4.43 -16.97
CA TYR A 558 2.58 -5.22 -17.99
C TYR A 558 2.43 -6.67 -17.58
N LYS A 559 3.55 -7.30 -17.20
CA LYS A 559 3.58 -8.71 -16.82
C LYS A 559 4.74 -9.01 -15.88
N VAL A 560 4.62 -10.13 -15.17
CA VAL A 560 5.67 -10.77 -14.38
C VAL A 560 5.84 -12.18 -14.87
N THR A 561 7.06 -12.60 -15.20
CA THR A 561 7.36 -13.96 -15.62
C THR A 561 8.32 -14.64 -14.65
N ASN A 562 8.45 -15.96 -14.75
CA ASN A 562 9.52 -16.72 -14.10
C ASN A 562 10.89 -16.34 -14.68
N ALA A 563 11.96 -16.90 -14.12
CA ALA A 563 13.36 -16.61 -14.48
C ALA A 563 13.66 -16.90 -15.96
N THR A 564 13.10 -17.96 -16.52
CA THR A 564 13.29 -18.34 -17.93
C THR A 564 12.46 -17.49 -18.89
N GLY A 565 11.41 -16.82 -18.40
CA GLY A 565 10.46 -16.07 -19.22
C GLY A 565 9.39 -16.93 -19.89
N THR A 566 9.34 -18.22 -19.58
CA THR A 566 8.44 -19.18 -20.24
C THR A 566 7.04 -19.20 -19.62
N GLU A 567 6.90 -18.79 -18.38
CA GLU A 567 5.63 -18.74 -17.64
C GLU A 567 5.29 -17.33 -17.22
N VAL A 568 4.06 -16.88 -17.52
CA VAL A 568 3.51 -15.59 -17.08
C VAL A 568 2.79 -15.80 -15.74
N LEU A 569 3.40 -15.29 -14.67
CA LEU A 569 2.84 -15.38 -13.31
C LEU A 569 1.74 -14.34 -13.08
N LEU A 570 1.96 -13.10 -13.50
CA LEU A 570 1.00 -12.00 -13.42
C LEU A 570 0.95 -11.27 -14.76
N GLU A 571 -0.23 -10.80 -15.13
CA GLU A 571 -0.43 -9.96 -16.31
C GLU A 571 -1.49 -8.92 -15.99
N THR A 572 -1.19 -7.67 -16.27
CA THR A 572 -2.14 -6.57 -16.12
C THR A 572 -2.85 -6.32 -17.44
N LYS A 573 -4.18 -6.26 -17.39
CA LYS A 573 -5.02 -5.85 -18.51
C LYS A 573 -5.81 -4.62 -18.07
N SER A 574 -5.59 -3.51 -18.74
CA SER A 574 -6.38 -2.30 -18.57
C SER A 574 -7.26 -2.12 -19.79
N GLU A 575 -8.53 -2.41 -19.64
CA GLU A 575 -9.51 -2.29 -20.73
C GLU A 575 -10.18 -0.90 -20.65
N PRO A 576 -10.50 -0.28 -21.81
CA PRO A 576 -11.16 1.01 -21.83
C PRO A 576 -12.61 0.89 -21.33
N GLU A 577 -12.97 1.67 -20.32
CA GLU A 577 -14.36 1.85 -19.89
C GLU A 577 -14.86 3.22 -20.33
N ARG A 578 -15.95 3.28 -21.11
CA ARG A 578 -16.57 4.55 -21.45
C ARG A 578 -17.38 5.08 -20.26
N VAL A 579 -16.87 6.14 -19.65
CA VAL A 579 -17.47 6.73 -18.43
C VAL A 579 -18.09 8.10 -18.66
N LEU A 580 -17.71 8.79 -19.75
CA LEU A 580 -18.33 10.02 -20.22
C LEU A 580 -18.61 9.94 -21.73
N SER A 581 -19.60 10.71 -22.20
CA SER A 581 -19.77 10.94 -23.64
C SER A 581 -18.57 11.71 -24.21
N GLU A 582 -18.25 11.46 -25.47
CA GLU A 582 -17.11 12.06 -26.14
C GLU A 582 -17.18 13.58 -26.18
N ASP A 583 -18.39 14.10 -26.42
CA ASP A 583 -18.67 15.53 -26.47
C ASP A 583 -18.58 16.21 -25.11
N THR A 584 -19.03 15.53 -24.04
CA THR A 584 -18.78 16.02 -22.67
C THR A 584 -17.30 16.10 -22.34
N ALA A 585 -16.56 15.05 -22.64
CA ALA A 585 -15.12 15.02 -22.37
C ALA A 585 -14.39 16.12 -23.15
N GLU A 586 -14.75 16.32 -24.44
CA GLU A 586 -14.17 17.37 -25.27
C GLU A 586 -14.51 18.78 -24.77
N VAL A 587 -15.78 19.08 -24.45
CA VAL A 587 -16.19 20.37 -23.89
C VAL A 587 -15.47 20.62 -22.54
N MET A 588 -15.39 19.60 -21.68
CA MET A 588 -14.69 19.74 -20.40
C MET A 588 -13.20 20.01 -20.59
N ARG A 589 -12.55 19.34 -21.50
CA ARG A 589 -11.15 19.60 -21.90
C ARG A 589 -10.96 21.03 -22.38
N GLU A 590 -11.82 21.52 -23.28
CA GLU A 590 -11.74 22.91 -23.77
C GLU A 590 -11.94 23.91 -22.63
N LEU A 591 -12.88 23.67 -21.70
CA LEU A 591 -13.04 24.47 -20.49
C LEU A 591 -11.77 24.51 -19.65
N LEU A 592 -11.13 23.36 -19.44
CA LEU A 592 -9.88 23.24 -18.67
C LEU A 592 -8.67 23.91 -19.37
N LYS A 593 -8.69 24.03 -20.69
CA LYS A 593 -7.68 24.81 -21.44
C LYS A 593 -7.78 26.31 -21.17
N THR A 594 -8.91 26.79 -20.67
CA THR A 594 -9.06 28.20 -20.23
C THR A 594 -8.46 28.49 -18.86
N VAL A 595 -8.03 27.45 -18.13
CA VAL A 595 -7.44 27.52 -16.77
C VAL A 595 -5.98 27.06 -16.80
N PRO A 596 -5.11 27.66 -17.61
CA PRO A 596 -3.75 27.16 -17.69
C PRO A 596 -2.98 27.40 -16.40
N ALA A 597 -2.06 26.50 -16.09
CA ALA A 597 -1.06 26.72 -15.06
C ALA A 597 -0.35 28.07 -15.31
N ARG A 598 -0.15 28.84 -14.25
CA ARG A 598 0.46 30.18 -14.37
C ARG A 598 1.83 30.08 -15.06
N ASP A 599 2.04 30.97 -16.01
CA ASP A 599 3.31 31.10 -16.76
C ASP A 599 3.68 29.91 -17.68
N PHE A 600 2.78 28.92 -17.90
CA PHE A 600 3.11 27.77 -18.74
C PHE A 600 3.51 28.16 -20.18
N ARG A 601 2.89 29.23 -20.73
CA ARG A 601 3.22 29.75 -22.08
C ARG A 601 4.65 30.31 -22.18
N LYS A 602 5.29 30.63 -21.06
CA LYS A 602 6.66 31.08 -21.01
C LYS A 602 7.67 29.92 -20.99
N SER A 603 7.18 28.70 -20.76
CA SER A 603 8.05 27.50 -20.76
C SER A 603 8.57 27.22 -22.16
N LYS A 604 9.83 26.84 -22.24
CA LYS A 604 10.57 26.67 -23.50
C LYS A 604 9.95 25.59 -24.40
N ASN A 605 9.57 24.49 -23.80
CA ASN A 605 9.06 23.31 -24.48
C ASN A 605 7.55 23.18 -24.32
N LEU A 606 7.06 23.14 -23.10
CA LEU A 606 5.64 22.98 -22.77
C LEU A 606 4.76 24.09 -23.38
N GLY A 607 5.24 25.32 -23.48
CA GLY A 607 4.48 26.46 -24.03
C GLY A 607 4.00 26.27 -25.48
N LYS A 608 4.57 25.31 -26.21
CA LYS A 608 4.20 24.96 -27.59
C LYS A 608 2.97 24.05 -27.69
N PHE A 609 2.58 23.41 -26.60
CA PHE A 609 1.52 22.41 -26.55
C PHE A 609 0.21 22.99 -26.04
N GLU A 610 -0.89 22.31 -26.32
CA GLU A 610 -2.13 22.52 -25.61
C GLU A 610 -1.98 21.99 -24.18
N LEU A 611 -2.57 22.68 -23.21
CA LEU A 611 -2.56 22.30 -21.82
C LEU A 611 -3.94 22.48 -21.21
N MET A 612 -4.54 21.39 -20.75
CA MET A 612 -5.69 21.41 -19.85
C MET A 612 -5.21 21.32 -18.42
N SER A 613 -5.73 22.11 -17.50
CA SER A 613 -5.35 21.97 -16.09
C SER A 613 -6.38 22.56 -15.14
N LYS A 614 -6.33 22.15 -13.87
CA LYS A 614 -7.08 22.73 -12.77
C LYS A 614 -6.24 22.74 -11.50
N THR A 615 -6.12 23.90 -10.90
CA THR A 615 -5.49 24.05 -9.59
C THR A 615 -6.49 23.76 -8.48
N GLY A 616 -5.96 23.23 -7.37
CA GLY A 616 -6.67 23.03 -6.11
C GLY A 616 -5.90 23.65 -4.94
N THR A 617 -6.61 24.25 -4.02
CA THR A 617 -6.07 24.77 -2.77
C THR A 617 -7.12 24.55 -1.70
N THR A 618 -6.69 23.98 -0.57
CA THR A 618 -7.57 23.77 0.57
C THR A 618 -7.68 25.02 1.44
N SER A 619 -8.66 25.06 2.33
CA SER A 619 -8.79 26.09 3.34
C SER A 619 -7.50 26.26 4.10
N ASP A 620 -7.14 27.49 4.41
CA ASP A 620 -5.87 27.89 5.05
C ASP A 620 -4.60 27.49 4.26
N THR A 621 -4.75 27.17 2.96
CA THR A 621 -3.59 26.82 2.09
C THR A 621 -2.74 25.66 2.65
N LYS A 622 -3.39 24.61 3.19
CA LYS A 622 -2.67 23.43 3.74
C LYS A 622 -2.22 22.44 2.67
N ASP A 623 -2.96 22.37 1.56
CA ASP A 623 -2.65 21.55 0.40
C ASP A 623 -2.71 22.38 -0.87
N SER A 624 -1.73 22.20 -1.75
CA SER A 624 -1.65 22.80 -3.07
C SER A 624 -1.64 21.70 -4.12
N TRP A 625 -2.62 21.75 -5.04
CA TRP A 625 -2.82 20.77 -6.10
C TRP A 625 -2.80 21.38 -7.48
N ILE A 626 -2.40 20.61 -8.45
CA ILE A 626 -2.69 20.82 -9.87
C ILE A 626 -2.83 19.45 -10.55
N ALA A 627 -3.85 19.30 -11.36
CA ALA A 627 -4.06 18.15 -12.22
C ALA A 627 -4.47 18.57 -13.61
N GLY A 628 -4.05 17.82 -14.62
CA GLY A 628 -4.32 18.08 -16.03
C GLY A 628 -3.24 17.49 -16.93
N GLY A 629 -3.21 17.87 -18.21
CA GLY A 629 -2.24 17.27 -19.12
C GLY A 629 -2.17 17.94 -20.48
N THR A 630 -1.24 17.44 -21.26
CA THR A 630 -1.01 17.75 -22.67
C THR A 630 -1.58 16.60 -23.53
N PRO A 631 -1.55 16.68 -24.86
CA PRO A 631 -1.94 15.54 -25.71
C PRO A 631 -1.12 14.24 -25.52
N TYR A 632 -0.02 14.28 -24.77
CA TYR A 632 0.82 13.11 -24.51
C TYR A 632 0.57 12.47 -23.15
N TYR A 633 0.51 13.30 -22.10
CA TYR A 633 0.50 12.84 -20.71
C TYR A 633 -0.45 13.67 -19.86
N VAL A 634 -1.08 13.01 -18.92
CA VAL A 634 -1.74 13.63 -17.78
C VAL A 634 -0.80 13.59 -16.58
N CYS A 635 -0.80 14.65 -15.79
CA CYS A 635 0.02 14.78 -14.60
C CYS A 635 -0.80 15.33 -13.45
N ALA A 636 -0.64 14.77 -12.26
CA ALA A 636 -1.18 15.32 -11.02
C ALA A 636 -0.04 15.55 -10.03
N VAL A 637 0.00 16.73 -9.42
CA VAL A 637 0.99 17.13 -8.43
C VAL A 637 0.30 17.63 -7.18
N TRP A 638 0.69 17.08 -6.04
CA TRP A 638 0.35 17.56 -4.71
C TRP A 638 1.59 18.13 -4.02
N LEU A 639 1.39 19.20 -3.23
CA LEU A 639 2.39 19.79 -2.34
C LEU A 639 1.73 20.19 -1.02
N GLY A 640 2.34 19.84 0.11
CA GLY A 640 1.86 20.12 1.45
C GLY A 640 2.75 19.54 2.53
N TYR A 641 2.21 19.32 3.71
CA TYR A 641 2.92 18.71 4.83
C TYR A 641 2.24 17.41 5.28
N ASP A 642 3.02 16.47 5.80
CA ASP A 642 2.47 15.19 6.31
C ASP A 642 1.44 15.41 7.42
N LYS A 643 1.73 16.31 8.34
CA LYS A 643 0.75 16.87 9.28
C LYS A 643 0.26 18.19 8.71
N PRO A 644 -1.02 18.30 8.30
CA PRO A 644 -1.53 19.49 7.61
C PRO A 644 -1.26 20.78 8.37
N LYS A 645 -0.53 21.69 7.77
CA LYS A 645 -0.27 23.05 8.26
C LYS A 645 -0.20 24.02 7.09
N VAL A 646 -0.34 25.30 7.37
CA VAL A 646 -0.31 26.37 6.37
C VAL A 646 0.98 26.30 5.56
N ILE A 647 0.84 26.29 4.23
CA ILE A 647 1.97 26.44 3.32
C ILE A 647 2.30 27.94 3.25
N PRO A 648 3.52 28.37 3.63
CA PRO A 648 3.85 29.79 3.73
C PRO A 648 3.98 30.53 2.39
N PHE A 649 3.68 29.87 1.28
CA PHE A 649 3.87 30.39 -0.07
C PHE A 649 2.62 31.08 -0.60
N ARG A 650 2.79 32.26 -1.17
CA ARG A 650 1.70 33.08 -1.72
C ARG A 650 1.12 32.57 -3.04
N TYR A 651 1.71 31.55 -3.70
CA TYR A 651 1.31 31.13 -5.05
C TYR A 651 1.43 29.61 -5.21
N SER A 652 0.63 29.04 -6.13
CA SER A 652 0.57 27.62 -6.49
C SER A 652 1.96 26.96 -6.58
N ALA A 653 2.45 26.46 -5.46
CA ALA A 653 3.74 25.80 -5.40
C ALA A 653 3.75 24.52 -6.22
N SER A 654 2.64 23.75 -6.19
CA SER A 654 2.43 22.58 -7.05
C SER A 654 2.49 22.93 -8.54
N GLY A 655 1.96 24.10 -8.93
CA GLY A 655 1.96 24.54 -10.33
C GLY A 655 3.35 24.78 -10.91
N ARG A 656 4.31 25.25 -10.10
CA ARG A 656 5.72 25.43 -10.55
C ARG A 656 6.39 24.08 -10.82
N VAL A 657 6.23 23.14 -9.90
CA VAL A 657 6.75 21.78 -10.04
C VAL A 657 6.13 21.09 -11.26
N TYR A 658 4.81 21.23 -11.42
CA TYR A 658 4.07 20.68 -12.57
C TYR A 658 4.61 21.19 -13.92
N ILE A 659 4.83 22.51 -14.03
CA ILE A 659 5.38 23.11 -15.25
C ILE A 659 6.79 22.60 -15.51
N GLU A 660 7.65 22.57 -14.49
CA GLU A 660 9.04 22.12 -14.61
C GLU A 660 9.11 20.65 -15.06
N LEU A 661 8.27 19.78 -14.49
CA LEU A 661 8.18 18.37 -14.90
C LEU A 661 7.79 18.27 -16.37
N LEU A 662 6.66 18.87 -16.74
CA LEU A 662 6.14 18.74 -18.09
C LEU A 662 7.02 19.46 -19.12
N ASP A 663 7.67 20.58 -18.80
CA ASP A 663 8.59 21.25 -19.71
C ASP A 663 9.77 20.35 -20.06
N ARG A 664 10.37 19.67 -19.09
CA ARG A 664 11.47 18.70 -19.32
C ARG A 664 11.03 17.47 -20.04
N ILE A 665 9.86 16.92 -19.68
CA ILE A 665 9.31 15.72 -20.34
C ILE A 665 9.02 15.99 -21.83
N HIS A 666 8.60 17.21 -22.17
CA HIS A 666 8.24 17.59 -23.53
C HIS A 666 9.39 18.11 -24.39
N ALA A 667 10.63 18.11 -23.88
CA ALA A 667 11.79 18.72 -24.56
C ALA A 667 12.02 18.19 -25.98
N ASN A 668 11.78 16.90 -26.21
CA ASN A 668 12.04 16.21 -27.48
C ASN A 668 10.76 15.65 -28.14
N LEU A 669 9.58 15.98 -27.61
CA LEU A 669 8.32 15.48 -28.17
C LEU A 669 7.87 16.39 -29.33
N PRO A 670 7.39 15.82 -30.45
CA PRO A 670 6.78 16.60 -31.52
C PRO A 670 5.46 17.23 -31.04
N VAL A 671 5.17 18.43 -31.51
CA VAL A 671 3.92 19.12 -31.14
C VAL A 671 2.73 18.40 -31.77
N LYS A 672 1.73 18.09 -30.97
CA LYS A 672 0.42 17.57 -31.40
C LYS A 672 -0.71 18.24 -30.63
N GLU A 673 -1.91 18.18 -31.19
CA GLU A 673 -3.14 18.65 -30.55
C GLU A 673 -3.89 17.49 -29.90
N PHE A 674 -4.82 17.80 -29.00
CA PHE A 674 -5.77 16.81 -28.51
C PHE A 674 -6.68 16.28 -29.61
N PRO A 675 -7.11 15.02 -29.55
CA PRO A 675 -8.00 14.45 -30.54
C PRO A 675 -9.36 15.16 -30.49
N LYS A 676 -9.89 15.55 -31.66
CA LYS A 676 -11.22 16.14 -31.81
C LYS A 676 -12.22 15.04 -32.17
N THR A 677 -13.37 15.03 -31.49
CA THR A 677 -14.39 14.01 -31.73
C THR A 677 -15.26 14.30 -32.95
N GLY A 678 -15.29 15.55 -33.41
CA GLY A 678 -16.20 16.02 -34.43
C GLY A 678 -17.65 16.24 -33.91
N LYS A 679 -17.92 15.98 -32.62
CA LYS A 679 -19.23 16.15 -31.98
C LYS A 679 -19.40 17.50 -31.28
N VAL A 680 -18.30 18.26 -31.17
CA VAL A 680 -18.25 19.60 -30.59
C VAL A 680 -18.01 20.63 -31.69
N GLU A 681 -18.65 21.79 -31.57
CA GLU A 681 -18.53 22.90 -32.49
C GLU A 681 -18.20 24.19 -31.75
N GLU A 682 -17.27 24.99 -32.30
CA GLU A 682 -16.99 26.34 -31.85
C GLU A 682 -18.03 27.32 -32.42
N LYS A 683 -18.72 28.07 -31.55
CA LYS A 683 -19.69 29.10 -31.91
C LYS A 683 -19.48 30.37 -31.11
N ASP A 684 -19.88 31.50 -31.68
CA ASP A 684 -19.97 32.76 -30.94
C ASP A 684 -21.20 32.74 -30.03
N TYR A 685 -21.04 33.24 -28.81
CA TYR A 685 -22.16 33.45 -27.89
C TYR A 685 -22.25 34.91 -27.43
N CYS A 686 -23.48 35.34 -27.10
CA CYS A 686 -23.78 36.66 -26.56
C CYS A 686 -23.31 36.74 -25.08
N LYS A 687 -22.40 37.60 -24.75
CA LYS A 687 -21.91 37.78 -23.36
C LYS A 687 -22.97 38.22 -22.37
N LYS A 688 -24.05 38.85 -22.87
CA LYS A 688 -25.15 39.35 -22.04
C LYS A 688 -26.07 38.21 -21.58
N THR A 689 -26.34 37.25 -22.45
CA THR A 689 -27.38 36.24 -22.21
C THR A 689 -26.83 34.82 -22.07
N GLY A 690 -25.58 34.57 -22.49
CA GLY A 690 -25.02 33.22 -22.59
C GLY A 690 -25.56 32.37 -23.73
N LEU A 691 -26.55 32.87 -24.52
CA LEU A 691 -27.10 32.19 -25.68
C LEU A 691 -26.20 32.38 -26.92
N LEU A 692 -26.42 31.61 -27.99
CA LEU A 692 -25.66 31.79 -29.23
C LEU A 692 -25.85 33.22 -29.77
N ALA A 693 -24.78 33.78 -30.30
CA ALA A 693 -24.84 35.17 -30.79
C ALA A 693 -25.69 35.28 -32.01
N SER A 694 -26.63 36.24 -32.01
CA SER A 694 -27.32 36.73 -33.19
C SER A 694 -26.58 37.90 -33.82
N PRO A 695 -26.85 38.27 -35.07
CA PRO A 695 -26.26 39.45 -35.71
C PRO A 695 -26.41 40.76 -34.94
N SER A 696 -27.42 40.84 -34.07
CA SER A 696 -27.69 42.01 -33.24
C SER A 696 -26.85 42.08 -31.94
N CYS A 697 -26.10 41.05 -31.62
CA CYS A 697 -25.25 40.98 -30.41
C CYS A 697 -23.98 41.84 -30.59
N LYS A 698 -23.84 42.87 -29.77
CA LYS A 698 -22.66 43.77 -29.81
C LYS A 698 -21.43 43.18 -29.10
N GLU A 699 -21.64 42.35 -28.08
CA GLU A 699 -20.58 41.74 -27.30
C GLU A 699 -20.66 40.21 -27.38
N THR A 700 -19.72 39.62 -28.08
CA THR A 700 -19.65 38.18 -28.28
C THR A 700 -18.34 37.60 -27.77
N ALA A 701 -18.33 36.29 -27.56
CA ALA A 701 -17.11 35.50 -27.33
C ALA A 701 -17.31 34.09 -27.87
N LYS A 702 -16.23 33.38 -28.08
CA LYS A 702 -16.23 32.00 -28.58
C LYS A 702 -16.50 31.01 -27.48
N GLY A 703 -17.26 29.96 -27.77
CA GLY A 703 -17.55 28.84 -26.90
C GLY A 703 -17.60 27.53 -27.67
N TYR A 704 -17.43 26.42 -26.94
CA TYR A 704 -17.44 25.06 -27.49
C TYR A 704 -18.69 24.33 -27.01
N TYR A 705 -19.49 23.83 -27.95
CA TYR A 705 -20.83 23.30 -27.69
C TYR A 705 -20.99 21.92 -28.27
N LYS A 706 -21.69 21.06 -27.55
CA LYS A 706 -22.14 19.77 -28.06
C LYS A 706 -23.11 20.02 -29.24
N LYS A 707 -22.88 19.38 -30.38
CA LYS A 707 -23.80 19.47 -31.51
C LYS A 707 -25.18 18.91 -31.18
N SER A 708 -25.24 17.96 -30.27
CA SER A 708 -26.48 17.34 -29.78
C SER A 708 -27.32 18.21 -28.82
N ALA A 709 -26.71 19.26 -28.24
CA ALA A 709 -27.33 20.12 -27.24
C ALA A 709 -26.90 21.58 -27.44
N MET A 710 -27.13 22.10 -28.65
CA MET A 710 -26.78 23.46 -29.00
C MET A 710 -27.76 24.47 -28.31
N PRO A 711 -27.25 25.54 -27.67
CA PRO A 711 -28.11 26.57 -27.09
C PRO A 711 -28.92 27.30 -28.17
N ALA A 712 -30.02 27.91 -27.75
CA ALA A 712 -30.81 28.79 -28.63
C ALA A 712 -30.06 30.08 -29.00
N GLU A 713 -30.46 30.76 -30.08
CA GLU A 713 -29.95 32.08 -30.43
C GLU A 713 -30.47 33.18 -29.51
N CYS A 714 -29.68 34.20 -29.30
CA CYS A 714 -30.01 35.36 -28.50
C CYS A 714 -31.02 36.26 -29.21
N THR A 715 -32.20 36.38 -28.64
CA THR A 715 -33.25 37.29 -29.10
C THR A 715 -33.25 38.63 -28.37
N ALA A 716 -32.60 38.69 -27.18
CA ALA A 716 -32.63 39.87 -26.29
C ALA A 716 -31.84 41.09 -26.80
N CYS A 717 -30.98 40.95 -27.81
CA CYS A 717 -30.19 42.03 -28.40
C CYS A 717 -30.83 42.64 -29.63
N GLY A 718 -31.93 42.10 -30.17
CA GLY A 718 -32.60 42.50 -31.41
C GLY A 718 -33.74 43.52 -31.28
N GLY A 719 -33.94 44.20 -30.14
CA GLY A 719 -34.93 45.26 -29.99
C GLY A 719 -36.42 44.80 -29.89
N GLY A 720 -36.66 43.50 -29.80
CA GLY A 720 -38.00 42.97 -29.47
C GLY A 720 -38.28 43.10 -27.97
N SER A 721 -39.50 43.49 -27.60
CA SER A 721 -39.88 43.75 -26.22
C SER A 721 -39.66 42.50 -25.34
N VAL A 722 -39.11 42.71 -24.16
CA VAL A 722 -38.74 41.71 -23.15
C VAL A 722 -39.92 40.85 -22.64
N SER A 723 -41.16 41.13 -23.07
CA SER A 723 -42.39 40.49 -22.55
C SER A 723 -42.63 39.06 -23.08
N GLU A 724 -42.03 38.64 -24.21
CA GLU A 724 -42.32 37.31 -24.81
C GLU A 724 -41.29 36.22 -24.40
N VAL A 725 -40.11 36.61 -23.94
CA VAL A 725 -39.05 35.59 -23.59
C VAL A 725 -39.24 35.04 -22.19
N VAL A 726 -39.86 35.81 -21.28
CA VAL A 726 -40.11 35.35 -19.89
C VAL A 726 -41.23 34.32 -19.81
N SER A 727 -42.18 34.33 -20.76
CA SER A 727 -43.29 33.35 -20.78
C SER A 727 -42.83 31.94 -21.20
N GLY A 728 -41.91 31.79 -22.14
CA GLY A 728 -41.45 30.49 -22.64
C GLY A 728 -40.57 29.71 -21.66
N VAL A 729 -39.76 30.43 -20.87
CA VAL A 729 -38.90 29.78 -19.83
C VAL A 729 -39.72 29.45 -18.57
N GLY A 730 -40.71 30.29 -18.23
CA GLY A 730 -41.64 30.04 -17.12
C GLY A 730 -42.53 28.81 -17.36
N GLU A 731 -43.03 28.60 -18.58
CA GLU A 731 -43.82 27.42 -18.92
C GLU A 731 -43.00 26.13 -18.96
N ALA A 732 -41.75 26.15 -19.43
CA ALA A 732 -40.87 24.97 -19.43
C ALA A 732 -40.47 24.55 -17.99
N VAL A 733 -40.21 25.51 -17.12
CA VAL A 733 -39.92 25.25 -15.70
C VAL A 733 -41.15 24.83 -14.91
N SER A 734 -42.33 25.44 -15.20
CA SER A 734 -43.60 25.04 -14.57
C SER A 734 -44.00 23.62 -14.95
N ASN A 735 -43.86 23.24 -16.22
CA ASN A 735 -44.19 21.89 -16.68
C ASN A 735 -43.25 20.81 -16.11
N ILE A 736 -42.01 21.16 -15.75
CA ILE A 736 -41.07 20.25 -15.05
C ILE A 736 -41.44 20.16 -13.58
N ILE A 737 -41.84 21.26 -12.94
CA ILE A 737 -42.23 21.28 -11.52
C ILE A 737 -43.55 20.52 -11.30
N ASP A 738 -44.52 20.67 -12.20
CA ASP A 738 -45.81 19.97 -12.12
C ASP A 738 -45.69 18.46 -12.39
N SER A 739 -44.62 18.01 -13.05
CA SER A 739 -44.33 16.58 -13.25
C SER A 739 -43.63 15.89 -12.06
N ILE A 740 -43.14 16.65 -11.08
CA ILE A 740 -42.31 16.12 -9.96
C ILE A 740 -43.03 16.19 -8.60
N LEU A 741 -44.10 16.98 -8.45
CA LEU A 741 -44.84 17.05 -7.19
C LEU A 741 -46.07 16.10 -7.22
N PRO A 742 -46.18 15.16 -6.28
CA PRO A 742 -47.40 14.36 -6.13
C PRO A 742 -48.54 15.28 -5.66
N THR A 743 -49.62 15.32 -6.40
CA THR A 743 -50.87 15.97 -6.00
C THR A 743 -51.39 15.37 -4.69
N SER A 744 -51.40 16.17 -3.64
CA SER A 744 -52.13 15.82 -2.42
C SER A 744 -53.64 15.86 -2.68
N PRO A 745 -54.41 14.90 -2.16
CA PRO A 745 -55.86 14.92 -2.33
C PRO A 745 -56.48 16.10 -1.52
N ARG A 746 -57.33 16.87 -2.15
CA ARG A 746 -58.23 17.78 -1.46
C ARG A 746 -59.20 16.95 -0.60
N SER A 747 -59.20 17.23 0.69
CA SER A 747 -60.31 16.83 1.57
C SER A 747 -61.45 17.83 1.33
N ASP A 748 -62.54 17.34 0.76
CA ASP A 748 -63.85 17.97 0.95
C ASP A 748 -64.31 17.67 2.38
N ASP A 749 -64.44 18.69 3.20
CA ASP A 749 -65.53 19.05 4.13
C ASP A 749 -65.13 20.20 5.03
#